data_cc5b01e6de25c016551d2aeff2d978a7
#
_entry.id   cc5b01e6de25c016551d2aeff2d978a7
#
_cell.length_a   1.000
_cell.length_b   1.000
_cell.length_c   1.000
_cell.angle_alpha   90.00
_cell.angle_beta   90.00
_cell.angle_gamma   90.00
#
_symmetry.space_group_name_H-M   'P 1'
#
loop_
_entity.id
_entity.type
_entity.pdbx_description
1 polymer ?
#
loop_
_entity_poly.entity_id
_entity_poly.type
_entity_poly.pdbx_seq_one_letter_code
_entity_poly.pdbx_strand_id
1 'polypeptide(L)'
;MQLYDPARITKPLKRTNPKKGFDEDPGWEEISWDEAYDTIVQKFGEAAAKDPKLNMGASMVAGLIGSVWRSLTLGCAFGVSEGTSSDICGAGVHICEFLLTGDGNAMPDYDNVDYLIQFGTQAGTATRHGFNMTADKFARRRAEDGLRLVNFDPHMSAGAEKADLWVPIRPGSDAAAALAMAYVFIHELDLIDRDYLVERTNAPALVDPATQRVLRAEGSNKSLYWDEAANAAKPYDECEKPALEGEYEVDGVKCHTAFSVLKEHIREMTPEWAEDITTVPAATLRQVAEEFGRAARIGETIEIEGKTYRRRGAAVDIFSGLSRHKHSILNVWACLQLNTLIGATNSVGGFIGFATKCHGWADNNPTAGFDLGIWEEDGFIECNSLMIGAPNSFYKIIRERDYTPTTQGRLELQPLSEDGHFVHMAMADPDLYHTTRPRNLFWYACNPIKWWANVEEQVKVYQDMDFIVGVDIYLNDMSYFSDIMLPEACYLERYDVLPQFYMNHRMIGSLDTPWTLAMWQPVVEPKDGAPGFMEIYAEIADRAGANEFFIPAVCGLYRVKEEYMFPTDQKLDVEQFIDAVYKSNIDEEHGLQWFKDNGGVYTYPRKVDEMYIWDAEAPGRIPFYWDFMLEAKEKVEAKVAELDIPWETDDYIPLPEWRPGVEFYADDPAYDIFPVYYTNASNTDTWTVQNAWLNEVNEEDGITYLIEMNTATAAEKGLASGDTVRLTSTPGYTVEGRLVVTEGIHPECVSSVVGTWDAKSKYLTIAQGKGVNLVTLIPGQDPKRMDHIVSAFDQLIRVKVEKVS
;
A
#
# COMPACT_ATOMS: atom_id res chain seq x y z
N MET A 1 14.46 7.57 -23.54
CA MET A 1 13.68 8.72 -24.03
C MET A 1 13.74 9.89 -23.08
N GLN A 2 13.42 9.71 -21.79
CA GLN A 2 13.47 10.82 -20.79
C GLN A 2 14.80 11.58 -20.80
N LEU A 3 15.92 10.88 -20.93
CA LEU A 3 17.27 11.48 -20.93
C LEU A 3 17.45 12.59 -21.96
N TYR A 4 16.88 12.44 -23.16
CA TYR A 4 17.02 13.36 -24.27
C TYR A 4 15.75 14.16 -24.58
N ASP A 5 14.73 14.07 -23.74
CA ASP A 5 13.48 14.80 -23.94
C ASP A 5 13.74 16.32 -23.85
N PRO A 6 13.36 17.10 -24.84
CA PRO A 6 13.52 18.56 -24.82
C PRO A 6 12.66 19.24 -23.75
N ALA A 7 11.62 18.56 -23.24
CA ALA A 7 10.77 19.09 -22.17
C ALA A 7 11.42 19.02 -20.79
N ARG A 8 12.58 18.34 -20.65
CA ARG A 8 13.32 18.30 -19.37
C ARG A 8 13.77 19.69 -18.93
N ILE A 9 13.59 19.98 -17.65
CA ILE A 9 14.24 21.10 -17.00
C ILE A 9 15.66 20.69 -16.56
N THR A 10 16.61 21.59 -16.62
CA THR A 10 18.02 21.34 -16.26
C THR A 10 18.63 22.43 -15.39
N LYS A 11 17.87 23.49 -15.14
CA LYS A 11 18.22 24.60 -14.26
C LYS A 11 17.07 24.91 -13.32
N PRO A 12 17.34 25.41 -12.11
CA PRO A 12 16.31 25.87 -11.23
C PRO A 12 15.45 26.96 -11.84
N LEU A 13 14.15 26.87 -11.65
CA LEU A 13 13.16 27.80 -12.17
C LEU A 13 12.39 28.45 -11.02
N LYS A 14 12.14 29.75 -11.17
CA LYS A 14 11.33 30.53 -10.23
C LYS A 14 10.12 31.10 -10.94
N ARG A 15 8.97 30.97 -10.29
CA ARG A 15 7.71 31.59 -10.73
C ARG A 15 7.78 33.11 -10.61
N THR A 16 7.37 33.84 -11.64
CA THR A 16 7.21 35.28 -11.59
C THR A 16 5.75 35.73 -11.47
N ASN A 17 4.81 34.92 -11.93
CA ASN A 17 3.38 35.20 -11.76
C ASN A 17 2.92 34.75 -10.35
N PRO A 18 2.44 35.67 -9.48
CA PRO A 18 1.98 35.32 -8.14
C PRO A 18 0.69 34.49 -8.12
N LYS A 19 -0.06 34.46 -9.21
CA LYS A 19 -1.28 33.65 -9.32
C LYS A 19 -0.96 32.20 -9.65
N LYS A 20 -1.59 31.28 -8.94
CA LYS A 20 -1.46 29.82 -9.12
C LYS A 20 -2.73 29.24 -9.73
N GLY A 21 -2.58 28.29 -10.66
CA GLY A 21 -3.73 27.63 -11.31
C GLY A 21 -3.42 27.22 -12.75
N PHE A 22 -4.23 26.30 -13.30
CA PHE A 22 -4.03 25.81 -14.65
C PHE A 22 -4.20 26.86 -15.74
N ASP A 23 -5.01 27.87 -15.52
CA ASP A 23 -5.25 28.99 -16.44
C ASP A 23 -4.23 30.12 -16.31
N GLU A 24 -3.28 29.99 -15.39
CA GLU A 24 -2.29 31.02 -15.10
C GLU A 24 -0.90 30.58 -15.59
N ASP A 25 -0.29 31.35 -16.49
CA ASP A 25 1.09 31.06 -16.90
C ASP A 25 2.04 31.32 -15.73
N PRO A 26 2.82 30.35 -15.26
CA PRO A 26 3.77 30.55 -14.17
C PRO A 26 4.81 31.65 -14.44
N GLY A 27 5.16 31.92 -15.72
CA GLY A 27 6.18 32.87 -16.10
C GLY A 27 7.56 32.45 -15.55
N TRP A 28 7.98 31.23 -15.84
CA TRP A 28 9.22 30.67 -15.33
C TRP A 28 10.44 31.47 -15.75
N GLU A 29 11.31 31.83 -14.79
CA GLU A 29 12.63 32.42 -15.00
C GLU A 29 13.71 31.50 -14.44
N GLU A 30 14.81 31.32 -15.17
CA GLU A 30 15.98 30.58 -14.67
C GLU A 30 16.65 31.38 -13.54
N ILE A 31 16.96 30.69 -12.44
CA ILE A 31 17.71 31.26 -11.31
C ILE A 31 18.94 30.40 -11.01
N SER A 32 19.85 30.90 -10.18
CA SER A 32 20.98 30.11 -9.73
C SER A 32 20.54 29.06 -8.68
N TRP A 33 21.33 28.01 -8.55
CA TRP A 33 21.17 27.03 -7.49
C TRP A 33 21.25 27.69 -6.11
N ASP A 34 22.18 28.63 -5.90
CA ASP A 34 22.30 29.35 -4.63
C ASP A 34 21.02 30.12 -4.30
N GLU A 35 20.46 30.88 -5.26
CA GLU A 35 19.22 31.60 -5.06
C GLU A 35 18.07 30.63 -4.71
N ALA A 36 17.99 29.49 -5.40
CA ALA A 36 16.95 28.51 -5.15
C ALA A 36 17.06 27.93 -3.73
N TYR A 37 18.22 27.42 -3.36
CA TYR A 37 18.43 26.84 -2.03
C TYR A 37 18.25 27.84 -0.90
N ASP A 38 18.82 29.04 -1.02
CA ASP A 38 18.69 30.09 0.00
C ASP A 38 17.22 30.51 0.20
N THR A 39 16.45 30.61 -0.89
CA THR A 39 15.01 30.91 -0.83
C THR A 39 14.24 29.80 -0.11
N ILE A 40 14.53 28.53 -0.44
CA ILE A 40 13.88 27.37 0.17
C ILE A 40 14.17 27.32 1.68
N VAL A 41 15.44 27.41 2.04
CA VAL A 41 15.86 27.37 3.47
C VAL A 41 15.25 28.53 4.24
N GLN A 42 15.23 29.72 3.67
CA GLN A 42 14.59 30.88 4.31
C GLN A 42 13.08 30.65 4.52
N LYS A 43 12.33 30.27 3.48
CA LYS A 43 10.87 30.14 3.54
C LYS A 43 10.41 29.04 4.49
N PHE A 44 11.01 27.86 4.39
CA PHE A 44 10.70 26.74 5.28
C PHE A 44 11.17 27.02 6.71
N GLY A 45 12.33 27.65 6.90
CA GLY A 45 12.84 28.05 8.20
C GLY A 45 11.97 29.10 8.89
N GLU A 46 11.49 30.12 8.16
CA GLU A 46 10.57 31.15 8.69
C GLU A 46 9.23 30.54 9.14
N ALA A 47 8.72 29.55 8.42
CA ALA A 47 7.50 28.84 8.79
C ALA A 47 7.74 27.92 9.98
N ALA A 48 8.80 27.11 9.98
CA ALA A 48 9.17 26.21 11.07
C ALA A 48 9.38 26.96 12.40
N ALA A 49 9.96 28.16 12.35
CA ALA A 49 10.16 28.99 13.54
C ALA A 49 8.84 29.47 14.18
N LYS A 50 7.74 29.49 13.44
CA LYS A 50 6.39 29.80 13.94
C LYS A 50 5.68 28.53 14.40
N ASP A 51 5.59 27.56 13.55
CA ASP A 51 5.01 26.23 13.77
C ASP A 51 5.53 25.28 12.67
N PRO A 52 6.26 24.20 13.00
CA PRO A 52 6.72 23.23 12.01
C PRO A 52 5.60 22.67 11.14
N LYS A 53 4.38 22.56 11.65
CA LYS A 53 3.19 22.09 10.93
C LYS A 53 2.73 23.00 9.79
N LEU A 54 3.26 24.21 9.69
CA LEU A 54 3.06 25.07 8.51
C LEU A 54 3.81 24.55 7.28
N ASN A 55 4.75 23.65 7.46
CA ASN A 55 5.47 22.97 6.38
C ASN A 55 4.96 21.53 6.18
N MET A 56 4.90 21.10 4.94
CA MET A 56 4.50 19.74 4.56
C MET A 56 5.39 19.21 3.45
N GLY A 57 5.65 17.92 3.46
CA GLY A 57 6.26 17.19 2.37
C GLY A 57 5.22 16.33 1.63
N ALA A 58 5.41 16.11 0.34
CA ALA A 58 4.63 15.15 -0.43
C ALA A 58 5.53 14.38 -1.41
N SER A 59 5.34 13.08 -1.46
CA SER A 59 6.03 12.21 -2.39
C SER A 59 5.24 10.95 -2.65
N MET A 60 5.59 10.23 -3.67
CA MET A 60 5.06 8.91 -3.95
C MET A 60 6.03 7.83 -3.52
N VAL A 61 5.51 6.73 -3.03
CA VAL A 61 6.30 5.55 -2.61
C VAL A 61 7.20 5.04 -3.75
N ALA A 62 6.81 5.22 -5.01
CA ALA A 62 7.63 4.82 -6.15
C ALA A 62 8.93 5.63 -6.32
N GLY A 63 9.01 6.87 -5.78
CA GLY A 63 10.24 7.64 -5.63
C GLY A 63 10.98 7.38 -4.32
N LEU A 64 10.84 6.21 -3.77
CA LEU A 64 11.07 5.83 -2.38
C LEU A 64 12.35 6.36 -1.75
N ILE A 65 13.49 6.24 -2.44
CA ILE A 65 14.78 6.64 -1.87
C ILE A 65 14.86 8.16 -1.78
N GLY A 66 14.55 8.85 -2.87
CA GLY A 66 14.49 10.30 -2.88
C GLY A 66 13.45 10.85 -1.89
N SER A 67 12.35 10.13 -1.70
CA SER A 67 11.33 10.44 -0.69
C SER A 67 11.87 10.32 0.73
N VAL A 68 12.60 9.26 1.03
CA VAL A 68 13.25 9.07 2.34
C VAL A 68 14.28 10.14 2.62
N TRP A 69 15.13 10.47 1.66
CA TRP A 69 16.10 11.55 1.79
C TRP A 69 15.43 12.90 2.01
N ARG A 70 14.36 13.18 1.24
CA ARG A 70 13.56 14.39 1.44
C ARG A 70 12.97 14.44 2.85
N SER A 71 12.33 13.37 3.30
CA SER A 71 11.70 13.32 4.63
C SER A 71 12.72 13.51 5.74
N LEU A 72 13.87 12.84 5.66
CA LEU A 72 14.96 13.03 6.63
C LEU A 72 15.49 14.47 6.61
N THR A 73 15.75 15.03 5.42
CA THR A 73 16.27 16.40 5.30
C THR A 73 15.28 17.40 5.86
N LEU A 74 14.03 17.36 5.42
CA LEU A 74 13.04 18.34 5.84
C LEU A 74 12.63 18.15 7.31
N GLY A 75 12.59 16.92 7.79
CA GLY A 75 12.36 16.61 9.20
C GLY A 75 13.46 17.15 10.08
N CYS A 76 14.73 16.87 9.76
CA CYS A 76 15.87 17.36 10.53
C CYS A 76 16.06 18.89 10.46
N ALA A 77 15.81 19.49 9.28
CA ALA A 77 16.02 20.92 9.08
C ALA A 77 14.86 21.79 9.56
N PHE A 78 13.62 21.34 9.40
CA PHE A 78 12.44 22.19 9.58
C PHE A 78 11.32 21.53 10.39
N GLY A 79 11.52 20.33 10.92
CA GLY A 79 10.49 19.59 11.65
C GLY A 79 9.27 19.22 10.80
N VAL A 80 9.46 19.08 9.49
CA VAL A 80 8.38 18.80 8.54
C VAL A 80 7.88 17.38 8.69
N SER A 81 6.57 17.23 8.76
CA SER A 81 5.92 15.94 8.60
C SER A 81 5.60 15.63 7.15
N GLU A 82 5.37 14.38 6.85
CA GLU A 82 5.07 13.90 5.50
C GLU A 82 3.59 13.62 5.34
N GLY A 83 3.02 14.06 4.21
CA GLY A 83 1.78 13.51 3.71
C GLY A 83 2.09 12.30 2.83
N THR A 84 1.58 11.14 3.18
CA THR A 84 1.80 9.92 2.41
C THR A 84 0.68 9.66 1.41
N SER A 85 0.93 8.86 0.39
CA SER A 85 -0.06 8.42 -0.59
C SER A 85 -0.59 7.00 -0.30
N SER A 86 -0.43 6.52 0.93
CA SER A 86 -0.86 5.18 1.33
C SER A 86 -2.39 5.00 1.20
N ASP A 87 -3.15 6.06 1.32
CA ASP A 87 -4.59 6.13 1.10
C ASP A 87 -5.07 5.62 -0.26
N ILE A 88 -4.29 5.87 -1.30
CA ILE A 88 -4.60 5.44 -2.68
C ILE A 88 -3.78 4.22 -3.13
N CYS A 89 -2.87 3.74 -2.30
CA CYS A 89 -2.03 2.57 -2.57
C CYS A 89 -2.60 1.34 -1.87
N GLY A 90 -2.26 1.14 -0.64
CA GLY A 90 -2.54 -0.09 0.07
C GLY A 90 -2.72 0.06 1.57
N ALA A 91 -3.28 1.17 2.06
CA ALA A 91 -3.40 1.40 3.50
C ALA A 91 -3.99 0.19 4.25
N GLY A 92 -5.17 -0.29 3.85
CA GLY A 92 -5.77 -1.49 4.44
C GLY A 92 -4.97 -2.77 4.18
N VAL A 93 -4.36 -2.89 2.99
CA VAL A 93 -3.54 -4.07 2.61
C VAL A 93 -2.34 -4.19 3.53
N HIS A 94 -1.53 -3.14 3.63
CA HIS A 94 -0.30 -3.18 4.42
C HIS A 94 -0.58 -3.47 5.89
N ILE A 95 -1.59 -2.86 6.47
CA ILE A 95 -1.97 -3.10 7.87
C ILE A 95 -2.46 -4.54 8.08
N CYS A 96 -3.35 -5.06 7.25
CA CYS A 96 -3.80 -6.45 7.37
C CYS A 96 -2.67 -7.46 7.14
N GLU A 97 -1.77 -7.19 6.21
CA GLU A 97 -0.61 -8.05 5.98
C GLU A 97 0.33 -8.07 7.17
N PHE A 98 0.65 -6.91 7.76
CA PHE A 98 1.39 -6.86 9.02
C PHE A 98 0.73 -7.70 10.11
N LEU A 99 -0.60 -7.56 10.26
CA LEU A 99 -1.38 -8.32 11.24
C LEU A 99 -1.27 -9.83 11.02
N LEU A 100 -1.47 -10.27 9.81
CA LEU A 100 -1.66 -11.68 9.50
C LEU A 100 -0.36 -12.39 9.12
N THR A 101 0.65 -11.67 8.65
CA THR A 101 1.88 -12.29 8.17
C THR A 101 3.14 -11.82 8.89
N GLY A 102 3.05 -10.72 9.63
CA GLY A 102 4.21 -10.05 10.24
C GLY A 102 4.98 -9.14 9.29
N ASP A 103 4.50 -8.93 8.07
CA ASP A 103 5.11 -8.03 7.08
C ASP A 103 4.03 -7.34 6.23
N GLY A 104 4.18 -6.05 5.99
CA GLY A 104 3.24 -5.26 5.18
C GLY A 104 3.36 -5.42 3.67
N ASN A 105 4.17 -6.36 3.18
CA ASN A 105 4.36 -6.66 1.76
C ASN A 105 4.36 -8.16 1.48
N ALA A 106 3.46 -8.90 2.09
CA ALA A 106 3.33 -10.33 1.87
C ALA A 106 2.98 -10.69 0.41
N MET A 107 3.31 -11.90 -0.03
CA MET A 107 3.06 -12.37 -1.39
C MET A 107 2.83 -13.89 -1.45
N PRO A 108 2.22 -14.39 -2.53
CA PRO A 108 2.21 -15.82 -2.80
C PRO A 108 3.63 -16.40 -2.94
N ASP A 109 3.83 -17.60 -2.43
CA ASP A 109 5.04 -18.36 -2.68
C ASP A 109 5.01 -18.96 -4.09
N TYR A 110 5.46 -18.19 -5.08
CA TYR A 110 5.43 -18.59 -6.49
C TYR A 110 6.25 -19.83 -6.81
N ASP A 111 7.16 -20.29 -5.94
CA ASP A 111 7.87 -21.55 -6.14
C ASP A 111 6.99 -22.77 -5.92
N ASN A 112 6.03 -22.67 -5.01
CA ASN A 112 5.30 -23.83 -4.49
C ASN A 112 3.77 -23.71 -4.55
N VAL A 113 3.21 -22.55 -4.94
CA VAL A 113 1.76 -22.38 -5.09
C VAL A 113 1.24 -23.09 -6.34
N ASP A 114 0.13 -23.81 -6.22
CA ASP A 114 -0.52 -24.55 -7.32
C ASP A 114 -1.86 -23.91 -7.74
N TYR A 115 -2.51 -23.17 -6.83
CA TYR A 115 -3.77 -22.50 -7.06
C TYR A 115 -3.73 -21.08 -6.48
N LEU A 116 -3.92 -20.06 -7.33
CA LEU A 116 -3.87 -18.66 -6.93
C LEU A 116 -5.20 -18.00 -7.22
N ILE A 117 -5.79 -17.36 -6.18
CA ILE A 117 -6.90 -16.44 -6.34
C ILE A 117 -6.34 -15.02 -6.21
N GLN A 118 -6.74 -14.14 -7.12
CA GLN A 118 -6.42 -12.72 -7.06
C GLN A 118 -7.69 -11.89 -6.93
N PHE A 119 -7.68 -10.95 -5.97
CA PHE A 119 -8.70 -9.93 -5.83
C PHE A 119 -8.10 -8.54 -6.04
N GLY A 120 -8.53 -7.83 -7.05
CA GLY A 120 -8.11 -6.44 -7.32
C GLY A 120 -6.60 -6.26 -7.48
N THR A 121 -5.91 -7.27 -8.02
CA THR A 121 -4.46 -7.27 -8.30
C THR A 121 -4.14 -8.06 -9.56
N GLN A 122 -2.94 -7.85 -10.12
CA GLN A 122 -2.51 -8.44 -11.39
C GLN A 122 -1.10 -9.00 -11.26
N ALA A 123 -0.93 -10.27 -10.92
CA ALA A 123 0.40 -10.88 -10.83
C ALA A 123 1.20 -10.73 -12.14
N GLY A 124 2.43 -10.31 -11.99
CA GLY A 124 3.39 -10.21 -13.08
C GLY A 124 3.27 -8.98 -13.98
N THR A 125 2.26 -8.13 -13.81
CA THR A 125 2.09 -6.94 -14.66
C THR A 125 2.06 -5.65 -13.87
N ALA A 126 1.04 -5.44 -13.07
CA ALA A 126 0.84 -4.21 -12.31
C ALA A 126 0.43 -4.60 -10.89
N THR A 127 1.35 -5.22 -10.20
CA THR A 127 1.15 -5.60 -8.82
C THR A 127 2.00 -4.72 -7.90
N ARG A 128 2.17 -5.16 -6.69
CA ARG A 128 2.94 -4.52 -5.63
C ARG A 128 4.32 -4.04 -6.08
N HIS A 129 4.90 -3.17 -5.30
CA HIS A 129 6.22 -2.60 -5.51
C HIS A 129 7.31 -3.66 -5.76
N GLY A 130 7.84 -3.71 -6.97
CA GLY A 130 8.96 -4.57 -7.36
C GLY A 130 8.62 -6.02 -7.65
N PHE A 131 7.36 -6.44 -7.60
CA PHE A 131 6.96 -7.83 -7.85
C PHE A 131 6.88 -8.20 -9.33
N ASN A 132 7.03 -7.25 -10.23
CA ASN A 132 7.25 -7.54 -11.65
C ASN A 132 8.48 -8.45 -11.87
N MET A 133 9.40 -8.48 -10.91
CA MET A 133 10.56 -9.38 -10.93
C MET A 133 10.20 -10.85 -10.80
N THR A 134 8.99 -11.17 -10.34
CA THR A 134 8.49 -12.54 -10.26
C THR A 134 7.63 -12.94 -11.46
N ALA A 135 7.45 -12.05 -12.42
CA ALA A 135 6.59 -12.26 -13.57
C ALA A 135 7.01 -13.47 -14.43
N ASP A 136 8.31 -13.64 -14.65
CA ASP A 136 8.84 -14.76 -15.40
C ASP A 136 8.59 -16.10 -14.67
N LYS A 137 8.72 -16.13 -13.36
CA LYS A 137 8.46 -17.30 -12.54
C LYS A 137 6.97 -17.65 -12.54
N PHE A 138 6.12 -16.66 -12.32
CA PHE A 138 4.68 -16.84 -12.42
C PHE A 138 4.27 -17.38 -13.80
N ALA A 139 4.81 -16.80 -14.88
CA ALA A 139 4.53 -17.25 -16.25
C ALA A 139 5.00 -18.68 -16.50
N ARG A 140 6.21 -19.05 -16.05
CA ARG A 140 6.73 -20.43 -16.15
C ARG A 140 5.87 -21.43 -15.37
N ARG A 141 5.55 -21.11 -14.11
CA ARG A 141 4.70 -21.97 -13.27
C ARG A 141 3.34 -22.23 -13.92
N ARG A 142 2.76 -21.22 -14.56
CA ARG A 142 1.51 -21.41 -15.32
C ARG A 142 1.71 -22.30 -16.55
N ALA A 143 2.77 -22.08 -17.31
CA ALA A 143 3.00 -22.77 -18.58
C ALA A 143 3.51 -24.22 -18.39
N GLU A 144 4.35 -24.47 -17.39
CA GLU A 144 5.08 -25.72 -17.22
C GLU A 144 4.51 -26.62 -16.12
N ASP A 145 4.05 -26.01 -15.01
CA ASP A 145 3.65 -26.73 -13.80
C ASP A 145 2.14 -26.70 -13.53
N GLY A 146 1.38 -26.00 -14.36
CA GLY A 146 -0.06 -26.00 -14.29
C GLY A 146 -0.64 -25.17 -13.13
N LEU A 147 0.08 -24.15 -12.65
CA LEU A 147 -0.46 -23.19 -11.67
C LEU A 147 -1.79 -22.63 -12.19
N ARG A 148 -2.86 -22.88 -11.46
CA ARG A 148 -4.20 -22.38 -11.78
C ARG A 148 -4.41 -20.98 -11.21
N LEU A 149 -4.91 -20.06 -12.05
CA LEU A 149 -5.21 -18.69 -11.69
C LEU A 149 -6.72 -18.40 -11.80
N VAL A 150 -7.31 -17.92 -10.73
CA VAL A 150 -8.65 -17.33 -10.71
C VAL A 150 -8.51 -15.84 -10.37
N ASN A 151 -9.11 -14.97 -11.17
CA ASN A 151 -9.01 -13.54 -10.99
C ASN A 151 -10.39 -12.92 -10.81
N PHE A 152 -10.63 -12.30 -9.64
CA PHE A 152 -11.80 -11.50 -9.35
C PHE A 152 -11.46 -10.04 -9.63
N ASP A 153 -12.01 -9.51 -10.71
CA ASP A 153 -11.72 -8.15 -11.17
C ASP A 153 -12.92 -7.66 -12.01
N PRO A 154 -13.43 -6.46 -11.80
CA PRO A 154 -14.48 -5.90 -12.64
C PRO A 154 -14.03 -5.65 -14.09
N HIS A 155 -12.72 -5.57 -14.35
CA HIS A 155 -12.11 -5.37 -15.65
C HIS A 155 -11.24 -6.57 -16.03
N MET A 156 -11.30 -7.01 -17.28
CA MET A 156 -10.40 -8.04 -17.81
C MET A 156 -9.01 -7.47 -18.01
N SER A 157 -8.31 -7.27 -16.92
CA SER A 157 -6.93 -6.78 -16.88
C SER A 157 -5.96 -7.77 -17.51
N ALA A 158 -4.69 -7.37 -17.70
CA ALA A 158 -3.65 -8.26 -18.22
C ALA A 158 -3.49 -9.56 -17.40
N GLY A 159 -3.72 -9.50 -16.08
CA GLY A 159 -3.77 -10.67 -15.21
C GLY A 159 -5.00 -11.54 -15.48
N ALA A 160 -6.17 -10.92 -15.60
CA ALA A 160 -7.43 -11.61 -15.86
C ALA A 160 -7.47 -12.29 -17.24
N GLU A 161 -6.88 -11.67 -18.27
CA GLU A 161 -6.74 -12.30 -19.61
C GLU A 161 -5.95 -13.60 -19.58
N LYS A 162 -5.05 -13.76 -18.63
CA LYS A 162 -4.20 -14.97 -18.48
C LYS A 162 -4.77 -15.93 -17.44
N ALA A 163 -5.87 -15.58 -16.76
CA ALA A 163 -6.50 -16.44 -15.78
C ALA A 163 -7.17 -17.68 -16.42
N ASP A 164 -7.25 -18.77 -15.68
CA ASP A 164 -8.08 -19.93 -16.06
C ASP A 164 -9.56 -19.61 -15.90
N LEU A 165 -9.86 -18.69 -14.98
CA LEU A 165 -11.20 -18.18 -14.77
C LEU A 165 -11.13 -16.70 -14.38
N TRP A 166 -11.65 -15.83 -15.22
CA TRP A 166 -11.97 -14.46 -14.86
C TRP A 166 -13.39 -14.40 -14.30
N VAL A 167 -13.52 -13.81 -13.14
CA VAL A 167 -14.80 -13.62 -12.42
C VAL A 167 -15.08 -12.12 -12.36
N PRO A 168 -15.91 -11.57 -13.26
CA PRO A 168 -16.32 -10.18 -13.18
C PRO A 168 -17.15 -9.98 -11.91
N ILE A 169 -16.63 -9.18 -10.99
CA ILE A 169 -17.25 -8.92 -9.69
C ILE A 169 -17.73 -7.46 -9.61
N ARG A 170 -18.87 -7.22 -8.98
CA ARG A 170 -19.31 -5.84 -8.69
C ARG A 170 -18.30 -5.16 -7.77
N PRO A 171 -17.82 -3.94 -8.09
CA PRO A 171 -16.89 -3.20 -7.22
C PRO A 171 -17.41 -3.04 -5.79
N GLY A 172 -16.52 -3.23 -4.80
CA GLY A 172 -16.86 -3.11 -3.38
C GLY A 172 -17.58 -4.31 -2.77
N SER A 173 -17.56 -5.46 -3.43
CA SER A 173 -18.21 -6.67 -2.94
C SER A 173 -17.28 -7.85 -2.65
N ASP A 174 -15.97 -7.65 -2.71
CA ASP A 174 -14.95 -8.69 -2.56
C ASP A 174 -15.06 -9.42 -1.22
N ALA A 175 -15.28 -8.70 -0.12
CA ALA A 175 -15.51 -9.30 1.20
C ALA A 175 -16.72 -10.24 1.21
N ALA A 176 -17.80 -9.91 0.50
CA ALA A 176 -18.97 -10.78 0.42
C ALA A 176 -18.64 -12.10 -0.29
N ALA A 177 -17.86 -12.04 -1.38
CA ALA A 177 -17.37 -13.24 -2.06
C ALA A 177 -16.48 -14.09 -1.14
N ALA A 178 -15.53 -13.45 -0.45
CA ALA A 178 -14.61 -14.14 0.45
C ALA A 178 -15.31 -14.77 1.65
N LEU A 179 -16.26 -14.08 2.29
CA LEU A 179 -17.03 -14.60 3.41
C LEU A 179 -17.92 -15.77 2.98
N ALA A 180 -18.52 -15.71 1.78
CA ALA A 180 -19.26 -16.84 1.23
C ALA A 180 -18.36 -18.05 0.94
N MET A 181 -17.12 -17.84 0.48
CA MET A 181 -16.15 -18.93 0.33
C MET A 181 -15.73 -19.50 1.70
N ALA A 182 -15.56 -18.66 2.73
CA ALA A 182 -15.32 -19.10 4.09
C ALA A 182 -16.51 -19.93 4.65
N TYR A 183 -17.75 -19.53 4.34
CA TYR A 183 -18.93 -20.32 4.62
C TYR A 183 -18.85 -21.73 4.00
N VAL A 184 -18.49 -21.82 2.72
CA VAL A 184 -18.31 -23.11 2.04
C VAL A 184 -17.26 -23.96 2.73
N PHE A 185 -16.12 -23.39 3.12
CA PHE A 185 -15.07 -24.14 3.86
C PHE A 185 -15.57 -24.70 5.18
N ILE A 186 -16.29 -23.91 5.95
CA ILE A 186 -16.65 -24.23 7.34
C ILE A 186 -17.94 -25.02 7.42
N HIS A 187 -18.97 -24.65 6.62
CA HIS A 187 -20.31 -25.21 6.77
C HIS A 187 -20.67 -26.28 5.74
N GLU A 188 -20.09 -26.22 4.54
CA GLU A 188 -20.45 -27.18 3.49
C GLU A 188 -19.43 -28.32 3.34
N LEU A 189 -18.10 -28.02 3.43
CA LEU A 189 -17.06 -28.96 3.00
C LEU A 189 -16.10 -29.40 4.12
N ASP A 190 -16.07 -28.73 5.26
CA ASP A 190 -15.08 -28.92 6.33
C ASP A 190 -13.62 -28.89 5.81
N LEU A 191 -13.32 -27.92 4.94
CA LEU A 191 -12.00 -27.71 4.31
C LEU A 191 -11.22 -26.62 5.07
N ILE A 192 -10.88 -26.90 6.33
CA ILE A 192 -10.10 -26.00 7.20
C ILE A 192 -8.90 -26.72 7.79
N ASP A 193 -7.81 -26.00 8.02
CA ASP A 193 -6.62 -26.53 8.67
C ASP A 193 -6.74 -26.38 10.20
N ARG A 194 -7.37 -27.38 10.84
CA ARG A 194 -7.63 -27.36 12.28
C ARG A 194 -6.35 -27.30 13.12
N ASP A 195 -5.31 -28.00 12.71
CA ASP A 195 -4.03 -28.01 13.43
C ASP A 195 -3.36 -26.64 13.33
N TYR A 196 -3.34 -26.04 12.14
CA TYR A 196 -2.81 -24.69 11.97
C TYR A 196 -3.58 -23.66 12.80
N LEU A 197 -4.90 -23.71 12.78
CA LEU A 197 -5.75 -22.77 13.53
C LEU A 197 -5.47 -22.85 15.04
N VAL A 198 -5.26 -24.06 15.56
CA VAL A 198 -4.93 -24.28 16.98
C VAL A 198 -3.51 -23.83 17.31
N GLU A 199 -2.54 -24.16 16.46
CA GLU A 199 -1.12 -23.93 16.74
C GLU A 199 -0.67 -22.49 16.45
N ARG A 200 -1.21 -21.88 15.39
CA ARG A 200 -0.68 -20.65 14.79
C ARG A 200 -1.61 -19.45 14.91
N THR A 201 -2.77 -19.60 15.54
CA THR A 201 -3.74 -18.50 15.67
C THR A 201 -4.38 -18.46 17.08
N ASN A 202 -5.11 -17.39 17.36
CA ASN A 202 -5.95 -17.30 18.54
C ASN A 202 -7.39 -17.82 18.31
N ALA A 203 -7.62 -18.64 17.27
CA ALA A 203 -8.94 -19.26 17.03
C ALA A 203 -9.50 -20.06 18.22
N PRO A 204 -8.67 -20.72 19.08
CA PRO A 204 -9.13 -21.38 20.29
C PRO A 204 -9.46 -20.44 21.47
N ALA A 205 -9.17 -19.14 21.38
CA ALA A 205 -9.39 -18.21 22.49
C ALA A 205 -10.86 -18.18 22.92
N LEU A 206 -11.09 -18.16 24.24
CA LEU A 206 -12.43 -18.09 24.81
C LEU A 206 -12.94 -16.64 24.78
N VAL A 207 -14.07 -16.44 24.15
CA VAL A 207 -14.69 -15.13 23.96
C VAL A 207 -15.97 -15.05 24.78
N ASP A 208 -16.10 -14.00 25.57
CA ASP A 208 -17.34 -13.65 26.24
C ASP A 208 -18.35 -13.05 25.25
N PRO A 209 -19.50 -13.68 24.97
CA PRO A 209 -20.45 -13.19 23.98
C PRO A 209 -21.12 -11.86 24.38
N ALA A 210 -21.09 -11.48 25.64
CA ALA A 210 -21.70 -10.23 26.11
C ALA A 210 -20.79 -9.02 25.82
N THR A 211 -19.49 -9.20 25.89
CA THR A 211 -18.50 -8.13 25.68
C THR A 211 -17.74 -8.25 24.38
N GLN A 212 -17.82 -9.40 23.69
CA GLN A 212 -17.03 -9.78 22.53
C GLN A 212 -15.51 -9.77 22.77
N ARG A 213 -15.07 -9.80 24.02
CA ARG A 213 -13.66 -9.81 24.40
C ARG A 213 -13.18 -11.21 24.72
N VAL A 214 -11.92 -11.44 24.44
CA VAL A 214 -11.21 -12.65 24.85
C VAL A 214 -11.05 -12.65 26.36
N LEU A 215 -11.36 -13.78 27.00
CA LEU A 215 -11.10 -13.98 28.43
C LEU A 215 -9.61 -14.08 28.68
N ARG A 216 -9.16 -13.46 29.76
CA ARG A 216 -7.74 -13.35 30.09
C ARG A 216 -7.45 -13.84 31.51
N ALA A 217 -6.30 -14.46 31.70
CA ALA A 217 -5.82 -14.94 32.96
C ALA A 217 -5.47 -13.79 33.92
N GLU A 218 -5.92 -13.86 35.15
CA GLU A 218 -5.60 -12.87 36.19
C GLU A 218 -4.07 -12.83 36.42
N GLY A 219 -3.51 -11.64 36.47
CA GLY A 219 -2.10 -11.37 36.75
C GLY A 219 -1.18 -11.40 35.51
N SER A 220 -1.32 -12.37 34.60
CA SER A 220 -0.50 -12.46 33.37
C SER A 220 -1.15 -11.79 32.17
N ASN A 221 -2.45 -11.55 32.21
CA ASN A 221 -3.25 -11.04 31.10
C ASN A 221 -3.22 -11.91 29.81
N LYS A 222 -2.76 -13.16 29.92
CA LYS A 222 -2.72 -14.10 28.79
C LYS A 222 -4.11 -14.56 28.40
N SER A 223 -4.36 -14.71 27.11
CA SER A 223 -5.62 -15.23 26.58
C SER A 223 -5.90 -16.65 27.10
N LEU A 224 -7.15 -16.92 27.50
CA LEU A 224 -7.59 -18.21 27.98
C LEU A 224 -8.12 -19.09 26.86
N TYR A 225 -7.66 -20.34 26.85
CA TYR A 225 -8.14 -21.41 25.99
C TYR A 225 -8.77 -22.52 26.82
N TRP A 226 -9.68 -23.27 26.25
CA TRP A 226 -10.20 -24.45 26.89
C TRP A 226 -9.29 -25.66 26.64
N ASP A 227 -8.69 -26.19 27.69
CA ASP A 227 -7.87 -27.39 27.63
C ASP A 227 -8.75 -28.63 27.79
N GLU A 228 -9.00 -29.37 26.71
CA GLU A 228 -9.76 -30.63 26.75
C GLU A 228 -9.12 -31.70 27.64
N ALA A 229 -7.78 -31.71 27.77
CA ALA A 229 -7.10 -32.69 28.61
C ALA A 229 -7.34 -32.42 30.08
N ALA A 230 -7.36 -31.16 30.49
CA ALA A 230 -7.63 -30.76 31.88
C ALA A 230 -9.12 -30.51 32.16
N ASN A 231 -9.96 -30.40 31.13
CA ASN A 231 -11.36 -29.96 31.18
C ASN A 231 -11.50 -28.62 31.93
N ALA A 232 -10.66 -27.65 31.63
CA ALA A 232 -10.59 -26.34 32.28
C ALA A 232 -10.01 -25.28 31.35
N ALA A 233 -10.34 -24.02 31.62
CA ALA A 233 -9.69 -22.89 30.98
C ALA A 233 -8.27 -22.70 31.50
N LYS A 234 -7.31 -22.46 30.61
CA LYS A 234 -5.90 -22.20 30.92
C LYS A 234 -5.33 -21.09 30.04
N PRO A 235 -4.25 -20.41 30.46
CA PRO A 235 -3.46 -19.60 29.58
C PRO A 235 -3.08 -20.36 28.28
N TYR A 236 -3.07 -19.69 27.16
CA TYR A 236 -2.89 -20.31 25.84
C TYR A 236 -1.63 -21.18 25.73
N ASP A 237 -0.56 -20.78 26.39
CA ASP A 237 0.76 -21.45 26.40
C ASP A 237 0.89 -22.56 27.46
N GLU A 238 -0.13 -22.74 28.29
CA GLU A 238 -0.23 -23.82 29.30
C GLU A 238 -1.23 -24.92 28.90
N CYS A 239 -1.95 -24.74 27.80
CA CYS A 239 -2.89 -25.72 27.29
C CYS A 239 -2.19 -26.91 26.62
N GLU A 240 -2.50 -28.13 27.07
CA GLU A 240 -2.00 -29.37 26.45
C GLU A 240 -2.80 -29.71 25.19
N LYS A 241 -4.12 -29.53 25.23
CA LYS A 241 -5.03 -29.85 24.13
C LYS A 241 -6.08 -28.75 23.93
N PRO A 242 -5.76 -27.63 23.28
CA PRO A 242 -6.70 -26.55 23.08
C PRO A 242 -7.88 -26.97 22.20
N ALA A 243 -9.10 -26.68 22.68
CA ALA A 243 -10.31 -26.88 21.88
C ALA A 243 -10.45 -25.81 20.80
N LEU A 244 -10.66 -26.21 19.53
CA LEU A 244 -10.94 -25.26 18.44
C LEU A 244 -12.41 -24.81 18.44
N GLU A 245 -13.35 -25.69 18.74
CA GLU A 245 -14.79 -25.41 18.72
C GLU A 245 -15.42 -25.74 20.08
N GLY A 246 -16.46 -25.02 20.46
CA GLY A 246 -17.28 -25.35 21.61
C GLY A 246 -17.80 -24.14 22.40
N GLU A 247 -18.73 -24.46 23.32
CA GLU A 247 -19.24 -23.56 24.35
C GLU A 247 -18.76 -24.09 25.70
N TYR A 248 -18.21 -23.23 26.52
CA TYR A 248 -17.63 -23.58 27.82
C TYR A 248 -18.07 -22.58 28.89
N GLU A 249 -18.10 -23.01 30.16
CA GLU A 249 -18.40 -22.14 31.28
C GLU A 249 -17.11 -21.87 32.07
N VAL A 250 -16.74 -20.59 32.18
CA VAL A 250 -15.56 -20.12 32.94
C VAL A 250 -16.03 -19.08 33.94
N ASP A 251 -15.88 -19.34 35.21
CA ASP A 251 -16.26 -18.45 36.31
C ASP A 251 -17.72 -17.93 36.22
N GLY A 252 -18.63 -18.78 35.73
CA GLY A 252 -20.04 -18.46 35.55
C GLY A 252 -20.38 -17.70 34.27
N VAL A 253 -19.38 -17.45 33.39
CA VAL A 253 -19.57 -16.87 32.06
C VAL A 253 -19.60 -17.99 31.03
N LYS A 254 -20.65 -18.03 30.18
CA LYS A 254 -20.72 -18.94 29.04
C LYS A 254 -19.94 -18.32 27.89
N CYS A 255 -18.86 -18.97 27.49
CA CYS A 255 -17.92 -18.50 26.49
C CYS A 255 -17.95 -19.43 25.28
N HIS A 256 -17.63 -18.87 24.10
CA HIS A 256 -17.40 -19.64 22.90
C HIS A 256 -15.93 -19.49 22.48
N THR A 257 -15.38 -20.51 21.79
CA THR A 257 -14.09 -20.30 21.14
C THR A 257 -14.23 -19.26 20.01
N ALA A 258 -13.19 -18.49 19.74
CA ALA A 258 -13.21 -17.48 18.67
C ALA A 258 -13.57 -18.08 17.31
N PHE A 259 -13.14 -19.32 17.03
CA PHE A 259 -13.55 -20.04 15.82
C PHE A 259 -15.06 -20.32 15.80
N SER A 260 -15.66 -20.71 16.95
CA SER A 260 -17.11 -20.90 17.03
C SER A 260 -17.88 -19.59 16.83
N VAL A 261 -17.32 -18.47 17.31
CA VAL A 261 -17.89 -17.13 17.05
C VAL A 261 -17.87 -16.79 15.56
N LEU A 262 -16.75 -17.01 14.85
CA LEU A 262 -16.67 -16.82 13.40
C LEU A 262 -17.68 -17.73 12.67
N LYS A 263 -17.72 -19.01 13.04
CA LYS A 263 -18.61 -19.99 12.42
C LYS A 263 -20.09 -19.56 12.51
N GLU A 264 -20.49 -19.02 13.66
CA GLU A 264 -21.84 -18.49 13.84
C GLU A 264 -22.04 -17.17 13.07
N HIS A 265 -21.05 -16.28 13.12
CA HIS A 265 -21.09 -14.98 12.43
C HIS A 265 -21.35 -15.11 10.94
N ILE A 266 -20.69 -16.06 10.27
CA ILE A 266 -20.85 -16.22 8.81
C ILE A 266 -21.99 -17.16 8.42
N ARG A 267 -22.82 -17.62 9.35
CA ARG A 267 -23.88 -18.62 9.09
C ARG A 267 -24.86 -18.24 7.96
N GLU A 268 -25.18 -16.98 7.87
CA GLU A 268 -26.09 -16.43 6.86
C GLU A 268 -25.37 -15.93 5.59
N MET A 269 -24.04 -15.94 5.59
CA MET A 269 -23.21 -15.44 4.48
C MET A 269 -22.99 -16.53 3.43
N THR A 270 -24.11 -17.08 2.91
CA THR A 270 -24.07 -18.17 1.92
C THR A 270 -23.63 -17.68 0.55
N PRO A 271 -23.23 -18.56 -0.38
CA PRO A 271 -22.98 -18.17 -1.77
C PRO A 271 -24.19 -17.50 -2.45
N GLU A 272 -25.42 -17.87 -2.09
CA GLU A 272 -26.63 -17.24 -2.61
C GLU A 272 -26.79 -15.80 -2.08
N TRP A 273 -26.50 -15.57 -0.78
CA TRP A 273 -26.42 -14.22 -0.23
C TRP A 273 -25.38 -13.37 -0.98
N ALA A 274 -24.21 -13.93 -1.24
CA ALA A 274 -23.14 -13.22 -1.94
C ALA A 274 -23.46 -12.98 -3.43
N GLU A 275 -24.22 -13.86 -4.11
CA GLU A 275 -24.65 -13.66 -5.50
C GLU A 275 -25.45 -12.37 -5.67
N ASP A 276 -26.36 -12.07 -4.76
CA ASP A 276 -27.19 -10.85 -4.78
C ASP A 276 -26.31 -9.57 -4.62
N ILE A 277 -25.19 -9.67 -3.90
CA ILE A 277 -24.28 -8.56 -3.66
C ILE A 277 -23.26 -8.41 -4.78
N THR A 278 -22.60 -9.52 -5.14
CA THR A 278 -21.42 -9.55 -6.00
C THR A 278 -21.74 -9.65 -7.49
N THR A 279 -22.95 -10.08 -7.83
CA THR A 279 -23.36 -10.54 -9.17
C THR A 279 -22.65 -11.82 -9.65
N VAL A 280 -21.81 -12.41 -8.82
CA VAL A 280 -21.13 -13.67 -9.14
C VAL A 280 -22.05 -14.84 -8.81
N PRO A 281 -22.30 -15.77 -9.75
CA PRO A 281 -23.19 -16.91 -9.47
C PRO A 281 -22.72 -17.74 -8.27
N ALA A 282 -23.64 -18.09 -7.37
CA ALA A 282 -23.36 -18.91 -6.18
C ALA A 282 -22.64 -20.22 -6.52
N ALA A 283 -22.95 -20.82 -7.66
CA ALA A 283 -22.27 -22.02 -8.16
C ALA A 283 -20.78 -21.76 -8.47
N THR A 284 -20.43 -20.58 -9.00
CA THR A 284 -19.05 -20.18 -9.27
C THR A 284 -18.28 -19.99 -7.96
N LEU A 285 -18.87 -19.33 -6.97
CA LEU A 285 -18.23 -19.15 -5.64
C LEU A 285 -17.97 -20.50 -4.96
N ARG A 286 -18.92 -21.45 -5.01
CA ARG A 286 -18.72 -22.81 -4.49
C ARG A 286 -17.63 -23.56 -5.22
N GLN A 287 -17.61 -23.49 -6.56
CA GLN A 287 -16.58 -24.15 -7.37
C GLN A 287 -15.20 -23.63 -7.00
N VAL A 288 -15.00 -22.31 -6.98
CA VAL A 288 -13.72 -21.69 -6.66
C VAL A 288 -13.29 -22.03 -5.24
N ALA A 289 -14.21 -21.97 -4.26
CA ALA A 289 -13.92 -22.35 -2.88
C ALA A 289 -13.50 -23.82 -2.78
N GLU A 290 -14.23 -24.74 -3.39
CA GLU A 290 -13.89 -26.17 -3.38
C GLU A 290 -12.53 -26.44 -4.01
N GLU A 291 -12.26 -25.89 -5.20
CA GLU A 291 -11.00 -26.05 -5.92
C GLU A 291 -9.82 -25.52 -5.08
N PHE A 292 -9.97 -24.31 -4.52
CA PHE A 292 -8.96 -23.67 -3.67
C PHE A 292 -8.69 -24.46 -2.38
N GLY A 293 -9.72 -24.85 -1.64
CA GLY A 293 -9.60 -25.63 -0.42
C GLY A 293 -8.95 -26.99 -0.65
N ARG A 294 -9.24 -27.67 -1.78
CA ARG A 294 -8.59 -28.92 -2.15
C ARG A 294 -7.13 -28.73 -2.56
N ALA A 295 -6.82 -27.66 -3.29
CA ALA A 295 -5.46 -27.31 -3.69
C ALA A 295 -4.57 -26.94 -2.49
N ALA A 296 -5.15 -26.55 -1.37
CA ALA A 296 -4.43 -26.26 -0.12
C ALA A 296 -3.65 -27.46 0.43
N ARG A 297 -4.05 -28.70 0.09
CA ARG A 297 -3.35 -29.94 0.52
C ARG A 297 -3.14 -29.98 2.05
N ILE A 298 -4.20 -29.69 2.79
CA ILE A 298 -4.18 -29.66 4.26
C ILE A 298 -3.58 -30.97 4.82
N GLY A 299 -2.61 -30.85 5.71
CA GLY A 299 -1.88 -31.99 6.30
C GLY A 299 -0.60 -32.39 5.55
N GLU A 300 -0.35 -31.89 4.33
CA GLU A 300 0.91 -32.15 3.64
C GLU A 300 2.09 -31.34 4.23
N THR A 301 3.26 -31.93 4.12
CA THR A 301 4.55 -31.31 4.44
C THR A 301 5.50 -31.42 3.26
N ILE A 302 6.51 -30.57 3.24
CA ILE A 302 7.60 -30.58 2.26
C ILE A 302 8.94 -30.56 2.96
N GLU A 303 9.90 -31.30 2.43
CA GLU A 303 11.28 -31.27 2.92
C GLU A 303 12.12 -30.37 2.01
N ILE A 304 12.74 -29.33 2.58
CA ILE A 304 13.61 -28.40 1.86
C ILE A 304 14.92 -28.29 2.66
N GLU A 305 16.05 -28.61 2.01
CA GLU A 305 17.39 -28.58 2.63
C GLU A 305 17.48 -29.37 3.95
N GLY A 306 16.73 -30.49 4.05
CA GLY A 306 16.75 -31.36 5.23
C GLY A 306 15.88 -30.90 6.41
N LYS A 307 15.07 -29.85 6.23
CA LYS A 307 14.06 -29.41 7.19
C LYS A 307 12.66 -29.67 6.64
N THR A 308 11.74 -30.04 7.53
CA THR A 308 10.33 -30.30 7.18
C THR A 308 9.50 -29.06 7.46
N TYR A 309 8.77 -28.59 6.43
CA TYR A 309 7.88 -27.43 6.51
C TYR A 309 6.44 -27.85 6.23
N ARG A 310 5.48 -27.10 6.76
CA ARG A 310 4.07 -27.19 6.37
C ARG A 310 3.95 -26.74 4.92
N ARG A 311 3.27 -27.53 4.07
CA ARG A 311 3.00 -27.16 2.69
C ARG A 311 1.52 -26.87 2.48
N ARG A 312 1.23 -25.72 1.87
CA ARG A 312 -0.11 -25.35 1.41
C ARG A 312 -0.01 -24.82 -0.01
N GLY A 313 -0.58 -25.55 -0.97
CA GLY A 313 -0.46 -25.25 -2.39
C GLY A 313 -1.45 -24.19 -2.89
N ALA A 314 -2.06 -23.41 -2.03
CA ALA A 314 -3.07 -22.43 -2.42
C ALA A 314 -2.86 -21.10 -1.70
N ALA A 315 -3.07 -19.99 -2.41
CA ALA A 315 -2.96 -18.66 -1.86
C ALA A 315 -4.02 -17.72 -2.44
N VAL A 316 -4.50 -16.80 -1.62
CA VAL A 316 -5.23 -15.60 -2.02
C VAL A 316 -4.24 -14.45 -2.04
N ASP A 317 -4.13 -13.77 -3.18
CA ASP A 317 -3.34 -12.56 -3.39
C ASP A 317 -4.27 -11.36 -3.55
N ILE A 318 -3.88 -10.23 -2.97
CA ILE A 318 -4.69 -9.02 -2.93
C ILE A 318 -3.81 -7.80 -3.17
N PHE A 319 -4.40 -6.68 -3.62
CA PHE A 319 -3.70 -5.40 -3.55
C PHE A 319 -4.68 -4.22 -3.58
N SER A 320 -4.23 -3.08 -4.11
CA SER A 320 -4.89 -1.78 -3.99
C SER A 320 -6.33 -1.73 -4.53
N GLY A 321 -6.75 -2.66 -5.37
CA GLY A 321 -8.15 -2.77 -5.78
C GLY A 321 -9.11 -2.98 -4.62
N LEU A 322 -8.68 -3.67 -3.54
CA LEU A 322 -9.48 -3.90 -2.34
C LEU A 322 -9.35 -2.78 -1.32
N SER A 323 -8.22 -2.08 -1.29
CA SER A 323 -7.94 -1.09 -0.26
C SER A 323 -8.57 0.27 -0.51
N ARG A 324 -9.09 0.52 -1.71
CA ARG A 324 -9.65 1.82 -2.11
C ARG A 324 -11.14 1.93 -1.79
N HIS A 325 -11.51 1.56 -0.57
CA HIS A 325 -12.88 1.50 -0.10
C HIS A 325 -13.04 2.07 1.31
N LYS A 326 -14.23 2.56 1.62
CA LYS A 326 -14.59 3.01 2.96
C LYS A 326 -14.36 1.93 4.02
N HIS A 327 -14.56 0.67 3.71
CA HIS A 327 -14.38 -0.48 4.60
C HIS A 327 -13.16 -1.30 4.19
N SER A 328 -12.06 -0.62 3.87
CA SER A 328 -10.83 -1.19 3.34
C SER A 328 -10.29 -2.33 4.20
N ILE A 329 -10.17 -2.11 5.50
CA ILE A 329 -9.61 -3.12 6.43
C ILE A 329 -10.47 -4.38 6.49
N LEU A 330 -11.80 -4.23 6.50
CA LEU A 330 -12.73 -5.36 6.53
C LEU A 330 -12.70 -6.17 5.23
N ASN A 331 -12.63 -5.49 4.08
CA ASN A 331 -12.51 -6.13 2.77
C ASN A 331 -11.22 -6.95 2.65
N VAL A 332 -10.10 -6.35 2.98
CA VAL A 332 -8.80 -7.01 2.90
C VAL A 332 -8.73 -8.18 3.88
N TRP A 333 -9.18 -7.97 5.10
CA TRP A 333 -9.19 -9.02 6.12
C TRP A 333 -10.03 -10.23 5.71
N ALA A 334 -11.26 -10.01 5.21
CA ALA A 334 -12.12 -11.09 4.74
C ALA A 334 -11.42 -11.96 3.65
N CYS A 335 -10.76 -11.33 2.70
CA CYS A 335 -10.03 -12.04 1.64
C CYS A 335 -8.80 -12.79 2.20
N LEU A 336 -7.98 -12.18 3.04
CA LEU A 336 -6.81 -12.82 3.63
C LEU A 336 -7.17 -13.89 4.66
N GLN A 337 -8.34 -13.81 5.29
CA GLN A 337 -8.84 -14.84 6.20
C GLN A 337 -8.97 -16.22 5.53
N LEU A 338 -9.21 -16.26 4.21
CA LEU A 338 -9.22 -17.51 3.45
C LEU A 338 -7.87 -18.25 3.52
N ASN A 339 -6.75 -17.51 3.44
CA ASN A 339 -5.41 -18.08 3.62
C ASN A 339 -5.25 -18.68 5.03
N THR A 340 -5.73 -17.98 6.04
CA THR A 340 -5.64 -18.42 7.43
C THR A 340 -6.47 -19.69 7.68
N LEU A 341 -7.69 -19.76 7.16
CA LEU A 341 -8.58 -20.92 7.34
C LEU A 341 -7.99 -22.22 6.79
N ILE A 342 -7.28 -22.16 5.67
CA ILE A 342 -6.63 -23.33 5.07
C ILE A 342 -5.18 -23.56 5.53
N GLY A 343 -4.67 -22.74 6.47
CA GLY A 343 -3.32 -22.82 6.99
C GLY A 343 -2.23 -22.34 6.01
N ALA A 344 -2.59 -21.55 5.01
CA ALA A 344 -1.68 -21.06 3.97
C ALA A 344 -0.87 -19.82 4.38
N THR A 345 -1.30 -19.09 5.40
CA THR A 345 -0.57 -17.92 5.88
C THR A 345 0.77 -18.34 6.46
N ASN A 346 1.87 -17.79 5.94
CA ASN A 346 3.25 -18.12 6.29
C ASN A 346 3.66 -19.59 6.13
N SER A 347 2.96 -20.36 5.30
CA SER A 347 3.31 -21.73 4.94
C SER A 347 3.89 -21.81 3.54
N VAL A 348 4.74 -22.82 3.28
CA VAL A 348 5.30 -23.07 1.94
C VAL A 348 4.19 -23.31 0.93
N GLY A 349 4.22 -22.59 -0.18
CA GLY A 349 3.19 -22.63 -1.23
C GLY A 349 1.94 -21.81 -0.93
N GLY A 350 1.90 -21.12 0.21
CA GLY A 350 0.82 -20.22 0.62
C GLY A 350 1.12 -18.75 0.38
N PHE A 351 0.63 -17.92 1.27
CA PHE A 351 0.82 -16.47 1.30
C PHE A 351 1.78 -16.12 2.43
N ILE A 352 2.98 -15.66 2.07
CA ILE A 352 4.09 -15.49 3.00
C ILE A 352 4.45 -14.03 3.20
N GLY A 353 4.59 -13.64 4.46
CA GLY A 353 5.28 -12.43 4.84
C GLY A 353 6.76 -12.58 4.49
N PHE A 354 7.38 -11.49 4.08
CA PHE A 354 8.81 -11.53 3.81
C PHE A 354 9.60 -11.86 5.05
N ALA A 355 10.66 -12.62 4.81
CA ALA A 355 11.74 -12.67 5.75
C ALA A 355 12.29 -11.25 5.94
N THR A 356 11.80 -10.60 6.96
CA THR A 356 12.35 -9.34 7.43
C THR A 356 13.76 -9.53 8.01
N LYS A 357 14.18 -10.78 8.13
CA LYS A 357 15.47 -11.20 8.66
C LYS A 357 16.22 -12.00 7.60
N CYS A 358 16.86 -11.32 6.68
CA CYS A 358 18.00 -11.97 6.06
C CYS A 358 19.19 -11.87 7.03
N HIS A 359 19.94 -12.94 7.21
CA HIS A 359 21.16 -12.92 8.04
C HIS A 359 22.26 -12.11 7.37
N GLY A 360 21.91 -10.90 7.07
CA GLY A 360 22.82 -9.84 6.74
C GLY A 360 23.50 -9.94 5.42
N TRP A 361 23.98 -8.86 5.08
CA TRP A 361 25.00 -8.65 4.16
C TRP A 361 26.23 -9.41 4.70
N ALA A 362 26.67 -10.43 3.99
CA ALA A 362 27.84 -11.21 4.36
C ALA A 362 27.84 -11.81 5.80
N ASP A 363 26.76 -12.43 6.22
CA ASP A 363 26.61 -13.17 7.50
C ASP A 363 26.84 -12.35 8.80
N ASN A 364 27.22 -11.09 8.72
CA ASN A 364 27.65 -10.30 9.88
C ASN A 364 26.73 -9.12 10.20
N ASN A 365 25.70 -8.89 9.41
CA ASN A 365 24.84 -7.76 9.60
C ASN A 365 23.39 -8.21 9.70
N PRO A 366 22.84 -8.27 10.93
CA PRO A 366 21.45 -8.59 11.10
C PRO A 366 20.64 -7.55 10.34
N THR A 367 19.62 -7.99 9.68
CA THR A 367 18.73 -7.15 8.92
C THR A 367 18.24 -5.98 9.71
N ALA A 368 18.01 -4.98 8.97
CA ALA A 368 17.58 -3.70 9.40
C ALA A 368 16.36 -3.74 10.31
N GLY A 369 16.60 -3.84 11.61
CA GLY A 369 15.65 -3.33 12.58
C GLY A 369 14.32 -4.05 12.76
N PHE A 370 14.20 -5.26 12.23
CA PHE A 370 13.04 -6.09 12.49
C PHE A 370 13.42 -7.17 13.50
N ASP A 371 13.31 -6.86 14.76
CA ASP A 371 13.38 -7.87 15.79
C ASP A 371 12.05 -8.62 15.83
N LEU A 372 12.11 -9.94 15.60
CA LEU A 372 10.97 -10.82 15.79
C LEU A 372 10.82 -11.10 17.28
N GLY A 373 9.67 -10.76 17.79
CA GLY A 373 9.27 -11.05 19.17
C GLY A 373 7.94 -11.77 19.23
N ILE A 374 7.57 -12.15 20.44
CA ILE A 374 6.25 -12.72 20.73
C ILE A 374 5.57 -11.83 21.75
N TRP A 375 4.36 -11.41 21.45
CA TRP A 375 3.50 -10.70 22.40
C TRP A 375 2.92 -11.70 23.38
N GLU A 376 3.39 -11.64 24.63
CA GLU A 376 3.12 -12.68 25.64
C GLU A 376 1.63 -12.86 25.98
N GLU A 377 0.82 -11.82 25.89
CA GLU A 377 -0.61 -11.89 26.24
C GLU A 377 -1.40 -12.81 25.32
N ASP A 378 -1.06 -12.89 24.04
CA ASP A 378 -1.76 -13.67 23.00
C ASP A 378 -0.84 -14.60 22.21
N GLY A 379 0.45 -14.50 22.41
CA GLY A 379 1.45 -15.24 21.63
C GLY A 379 1.61 -14.73 20.20
N PHE A 380 1.12 -13.53 19.90
CA PHE A 380 1.21 -12.98 18.55
C PHE A 380 2.63 -12.63 18.16
N ILE A 381 2.94 -12.84 16.89
CA ILE A 381 4.20 -12.42 16.29
C ILE A 381 4.30 -10.90 16.39
N GLU A 382 5.42 -10.44 16.93
CA GLU A 382 5.75 -9.04 17.04
C GLU A 382 6.95 -8.76 16.14
N CYS A 383 6.80 -7.87 15.18
CA CYS A 383 7.91 -7.36 14.40
C CYS A 383 7.87 -5.82 14.38
N ASN A 384 9.04 -5.18 14.37
CA ASN A 384 9.11 -3.73 14.22
C ASN A 384 8.92 -3.37 12.75
N SER A 385 7.93 -2.54 12.46
CA SER A 385 7.72 -1.98 11.13
C SER A 385 8.17 -0.54 11.07
N LEU A 386 9.01 -0.22 10.10
CA LEU A 386 9.30 1.17 9.76
C LEU A 386 8.12 1.88 9.09
N MET A 387 7.20 1.13 8.49
CA MET A 387 6.06 1.71 7.77
C MET A 387 5.03 2.32 8.70
N ILE A 388 4.78 1.74 9.88
CA ILE A 388 3.84 2.31 10.85
C ILE A 388 4.56 3.09 11.95
N GLY A 389 5.89 3.13 11.95
CA GLY A 389 6.68 3.87 12.93
C GLY A 389 6.46 3.43 14.38
N ALA A 390 5.97 2.20 14.60
CA ALA A 390 5.60 1.68 15.90
C ALA A 390 5.92 0.19 16.01
N PRO A 391 6.15 -0.35 17.21
CA PRO A 391 6.29 -1.78 17.43
C PRO A 391 5.00 -2.51 17.03
N ASN A 392 5.13 -3.63 16.32
CA ASN A 392 4.03 -4.34 15.68
C ASN A 392 3.28 -5.32 16.59
N SER A 393 3.12 -4.99 17.81
CA SER A 393 2.02 -5.57 18.56
C SER A 393 0.85 -4.59 18.51
N PHE A 394 -0.33 -5.08 18.12
CA PHE A 394 -1.50 -4.18 18.01
C PHE A 394 -1.88 -3.60 19.35
N TYR A 395 -1.74 -4.37 20.39
CA TYR A 395 -1.92 -3.87 21.75
C TYR A 395 -0.90 -2.80 22.08
N LYS A 396 0.38 -2.94 21.70
CA LYS A 396 1.38 -1.90 21.88
C LYS A 396 1.08 -0.67 21.04
N ILE A 397 0.71 -0.84 19.77
CA ILE A 397 0.33 0.28 18.91
C ILE A 397 -0.84 1.04 19.55
N ILE A 398 -1.88 0.35 19.97
CA ILE A 398 -3.06 0.96 20.56
C ILE A 398 -2.73 1.60 21.92
N ARG A 399 -1.87 0.98 22.73
CA ARG A 399 -1.59 1.40 24.12
C ARG A 399 -0.43 2.38 24.25
N GLU A 400 0.61 2.22 23.45
CA GLU A 400 1.93 2.82 23.66
C GLU A 400 2.41 3.71 22.49
N ARG A 401 1.72 3.73 21.35
CA ARG A 401 2.11 4.59 20.22
C ARG A 401 2.19 6.05 20.67
N ASP A 402 3.33 6.66 20.39
CA ASP A 402 3.48 8.10 20.60
C ASP A 402 2.72 8.86 19.52
N TYR A 403 1.61 9.46 19.92
CA TYR A 403 0.79 10.33 19.07
C TYR A 403 1.23 11.79 19.10
N THR A 404 2.44 12.08 19.55
CA THR A 404 2.99 13.45 19.46
C THR A 404 3.00 13.84 18.00
N PRO A 405 2.20 14.80 17.58
CA PRO A 405 1.93 15.00 16.17
C PRO A 405 3.13 15.65 15.47
N THR A 406 3.92 14.81 14.82
CA THR A 406 4.85 15.26 13.78
C THR A 406 4.14 15.41 12.43
N THR A 407 2.91 14.91 12.31
CA THR A 407 2.12 14.81 11.10
C THR A 407 0.96 15.82 11.05
N GLN A 408 0.44 16.08 9.87
CA GLN A 408 -0.76 16.90 9.67
C GLN A 408 -2.03 16.15 10.09
N GLY A 409 -1.96 14.83 10.21
CA GLY A 409 -3.04 13.97 10.63
C GLY A 409 -3.22 13.89 12.13
N ARG A 410 -4.29 13.25 12.55
CA ARG A 410 -4.60 12.94 13.94
C ARG A 410 -4.56 11.42 14.14
N LEU A 411 -3.35 10.90 14.28
CA LEU A 411 -3.13 9.47 14.44
C LEU A 411 -3.82 8.88 15.68
N GLU A 412 -4.11 9.69 16.67
CA GLU A 412 -4.91 9.29 17.83
C GLU A 412 -6.35 8.89 17.48
N LEU A 413 -6.86 9.31 16.31
CA LEU A 413 -8.14 8.89 15.76
C LEU A 413 -8.03 7.63 14.90
N GLN A 414 -6.83 7.32 14.45
CA GLN A 414 -6.51 6.22 13.55
C GLN A 414 -5.25 5.49 14.02
N PRO A 415 -5.31 4.82 15.18
CA PRO A 415 -4.13 4.23 15.82
C PRO A 415 -3.41 3.19 14.97
N LEU A 416 -4.08 2.58 14.02
CA LEU A 416 -3.52 1.59 13.10
C LEU A 416 -3.09 2.17 11.75
N SER A 417 -3.29 3.47 11.52
CA SER A 417 -2.98 4.13 10.25
C SER A 417 -1.55 4.65 10.18
N GLU A 418 -1.15 4.91 8.92
CA GLU A 418 0.04 5.71 8.56
C GLU A 418 -0.50 7.05 8.26
N ASP A 419 -0.99 7.98 8.48
CA ASP A 419 -1.44 9.23 7.85
C ASP A 419 -1.81 9.08 6.37
N GLY A 420 -3.00 8.77 6.08
CA GLY A 420 -3.45 8.62 4.69
C GLY A 420 -4.33 9.79 4.25
N HIS A 421 -5.50 9.45 3.74
CA HIS A 421 -6.46 10.41 3.20
C HIS A 421 -6.90 11.49 4.22
N PHE A 422 -6.86 11.16 5.50
CA PHE A 422 -7.21 12.10 6.56
C PHE A 422 -6.37 13.40 6.51
N VAL A 423 -5.11 13.34 6.09
CA VAL A 423 -4.27 14.52 5.90
C VAL A 423 -4.90 15.50 4.92
N HIS A 424 -5.47 15.01 3.81
CA HIS A 424 -6.11 15.85 2.79
C HIS A 424 -7.38 16.50 3.31
N MET A 425 -8.18 15.75 4.06
CA MET A 425 -9.38 16.27 4.70
C MET A 425 -9.04 17.32 5.75
N ALA A 426 -8.02 17.07 6.55
CA ALA A 426 -7.53 18.01 7.57
C ALA A 426 -6.93 19.29 6.96
N MET A 427 -6.30 19.19 5.77
CA MET A 427 -5.84 20.37 5.02
C MET A 427 -6.99 21.20 4.46
N ALA A 428 -8.05 20.55 4.00
CA ALA A 428 -9.22 21.20 3.43
C ALA A 428 -10.05 21.93 4.51
N ASP A 429 -10.27 21.27 5.65
CA ASP A 429 -11.02 21.85 6.79
C ASP A 429 -10.26 21.67 8.12
N PRO A 430 -9.20 22.47 8.36
CA PRO A 430 -8.39 22.37 9.56
C PRO A 430 -9.15 22.79 10.83
N ASP A 431 -10.18 23.63 10.71
CA ASP A 431 -10.97 24.07 11.84
C ASP A 431 -11.85 22.93 12.37
N LEU A 432 -12.48 22.16 11.48
CA LEU A 432 -13.29 21.00 11.83
C LEU A 432 -12.46 19.92 12.55
N TYR A 433 -11.26 19.66 12.07
CA TYR A 433 -10.39 18.60 12.59
C TYR A 433 -9.38 19.09 13.64
N HIS A 434 -9.42 20.37 14.02
CA HIS A 434 -8.48 20.98 14.97
C HIS A 434 -7.01 20.76 14.59
N THR A 435 -6.68 20.93 13.30
CA THR A 435 -5.33 20.78 12.76
C THR A 435 -4.75 22.10 12.27
N THR A 436 -3.46 22.12 11.95
CA THR A 436 -2.82 23.29 11.33
C THR A 436 -2.81 23.12 9.82
N ARG A 437 -3.36 24.09 9.08
CA ARG A 437 -3.26 24.09 7.61
C ARG A 437 -1.83 24.38 7.19
N PRO A 438 -1.17 23.46 6.44
CA PRO A 438 0.14 23.76 5.88
C PRO A 438 0.10 24.97 4.94
N ARG A 439 1.15 25.78 4.99
CA ARG A 439 1.32 26.94 4.13
C ARG A 439 2.41 26.75 3.10
N ASN A 440 3.39 25.88 3.39
CA ASN A 440 4.46 25.51 2.48
C ASN A 440 4.40 24.01 2.16
N LEU A 441 4.67 23.68 0.91
CA LEU A 441 4.76 22.30 0.41
C LEU A 441 6.08 22.06 -0.30
N PHE A 442 6.73 20.95 0.01
CA PHE A 442 7.87 20.43 -0.75
C PHE A 442 7.49 19.07 -1.35
N TRP A 443 7.31 19.00 -2.66
CA TRP A 443 6.99 17.74 -3.34
C TRP A 443 8.16 17.21 -4.16
N TYR A 444 8.28 15.89 -4.25
CA TYR A 444 9.34 15.19 -4.96
C TYR A 444 8.78 14.11 -5.87
N ALA A 445 9.13 14.15 -7.16
CA ALA A 445 8.86 13.12 -8.16
C ALA A 445 7.41 12.60 -8.14
N CYS A 446 6.43 13.49 -7.98
CA CYS A 446 5.03 13.16 -7.89
C CYS A 446 4.12 14.20 -8.55
N ASN A 447 2.85 13.88 -8.69
CA ASN A 447 1.85 14.80 -9.24
C ASN A 447 0.59 14.82 -8.33
N PRO A 448 0.71 15.39 -7.10
CA PRO A 448 -0.34 15.29 -6.07
C PRO A 448 -1.70 15.81 -6.52
N ILE A 449 -1.75 16.82 -7.37
CA ILE A 449 -3.00 17.38 -7.88
C ILE A 449 -3.83 16.40 -8.73
N LYS A 450 -3.23 15.30 -9.18
CA LYS A 450 -3.90 14.33 -10.04
C LYS A 450 -4.36 13.05 -9.32
N TRP A 451 -3.81 12.73 -8.19
CA TRP A 451 -4.06 11.44 -7.57
C TRP A 451 -4.95 11.52 -6.29
N TRP A 452 -4.98 12.68 -5.63
CA TRP A 452 -5.69 12.87 -4.36
C TRP A 452 -7.14 13.28 -4.58
N ALA A 453 -8.00 12.40 -5.07
CA ALA A 453 -9.39 12.71 -5.28
C ALA A 453 -9.66 13.86 -6.27
N ASN A 454 -10.72 14.61 -6.05
CA ASN A 454 -11.19 15.62 -6.97
C ASN A 454 -10.16 16.73 -7.25
N VAL A 455 -9.81 16.89 -8.53
CA VAL A 455 -8.81 17.89 -8.97
C VAL A 455 -9.25 19.31 -8.64
N GLU A 456 -10.56 19.63 -8.75
CA GLU A 456 -11.06 20.99 -8.47
C GLU A 456 -10.97 21.35 -6.98
N GLU A 457 -11.15 20.36 -6.11
CA GLU A 457 -10.95 20.54 -4.66
C GLU A 457 -9.48 20.76 -4.35
N GLN A 458 -8.57 19.99 -4.96
CA GLN A 458 -7.13 20.12 -4.79
C GLN A 458 -6.59 21.46 -5.30
N VAL A 459 -7.08 21.94 -6.43
CA VAL A 459 -6.71 23.28 -6.95
C VAL A 459 -6.90 24.36 -5.88
N LYS A 460 -8.02 24.34 -5.16
CA LYS A 460 -8.30 25.34 -4.11
C LYS A 460 -7.29 25.25 -2.96
N VAL A 461 -6.91 24.03 -2.56
CA VAL A 461 -5.93 23.82 -1.48
C VAL A 461 -4.58 24.39 -1.88
N TYR A 462 -4.07 24.03 -3.08
CA TYR A 462 -2.74 24.48 -3.52
C TYR A 462 -2.69 25.98 -3.90
N GLN A 463 -3.79 26.55 -4.37
CA GLN A 463 -3.87 27.99 -4.60
C GLN A 463 -3.73 28.82 -3.32
N ASP A 464 -4.14 28.28 -2.17
CA ASP A 464 -4.09 28.95 -0.86
C ASP A 464 -2.70 28.82 -0.18
N MET A 465 -1.80 27.99 -0.71
CA MET A 465 -0.47 27.83 -0.13
C MET A 465 0.47 29.00 -0.46
N ASP A 466 1.26 29.42 0.54
CA ASP A 466 2.17 30.56 0.44
C ASP A 466 3.40 30.23 -0.41
N PHE A 467 3.97 29.02 -0.27
CA PHE A 467 5.19 28.63 -0.97
C PHE A 467 5.24 27.15 -1.29
N ILE A 468 5.44 26.81 -2.56
CA ILE A 468 5.49 25.42 -3.04
C ILE A 468 6.79 25.20 -3.81
N VAL A 469 7.53 24.15 -3.44
CA VAL A 469 8.75 23.70 -4.12
C VAL A 469 8.51 22.33 -4.72
N GLY A 470 8.94 22.13 -5.96
CA GLY A 470 8.95 20.85 -6.63
C GLY A 470 10.35 20.42 -7.06
N VAL A 471 10.61 19.11 -6.95
CA VAL A 471 11.79 18.46 -7.55
C VAL A 471 11.30 17.43 -8.54
N ASP A 472 11.59 17.64 -9.81
CA ASP A 472 11.18 16.75 -10.91
C ASP A 472 12.08 16.98 -12.12
N ILE A 473 12.05 16.06 -13.07
CA ILE A 473 12.71 16.23 -14.38
C ILE A 473 11.87 17.02 -15.37
N TYR A 474 10.56 17.15 -15.11
CA TYR A 474 9.59 17.86 -15.96
C TYR A 474 8.79 18.92 -15.21
N LEU A 475 8.19 19.84 -15.98
CA LEU A 475 7.12 20.72 -15.48
C LEU A 475 5.76 20.02 -15.64
N ASN A 476 5.41 19.19 -14.66
CA ASN A 476 4.12 18.49 -14.61
C ASN A 476 2.97 19.41 -14.15
N ASP A 477 1.77 18.86 -13.96
CA ASP A 477 0.59 19.66 -13.59
C ASP A 477 0.76 20.40 -12.26
N MET A 478 1.47 19.78 -11.28
CA MET A 478 1.74 20.42 -10.00
C MET A 478 2.65 21.65 -10.12
N SER A 479 3.44 21.76 -11.18
CA SER A 479 4.29 22.91 -11.44
C SER A 479 3.49 24.22 -11.61
N TYR A 480 2.22 24.18 -12.04
CA TYR A 480 1.34 25.32 -12.13
C TYR A 480 1.00 25.97 -10.77
N PHE A 481 1.33 25.28 -9.70
CA PHE A 481 1.13 25.75 -8.32
C PHE A 481 2.47 26.01 -7.61
N SER A 482 3.59 25.52 -8.17
CA SER A 482 4.92 25.64 -7.57
C SER A 482 5.53 27.03 -7.76
N ASP A 483 6.27 27.50 -6.77
CA ASP A 483 7.01 28.76 -6.78
C ASP A 483 8.47 28.55 -7.21
N ILE A 484 9.06 27.39 -6.85
CA ILE A 484 10.39 26.97 -7.32
C ILE A 484 10.30 25.55 -7.86
N MET A 485 10.94 25.31 -9.00
CA MET A 485 11.18 23.97 -9.54
C MET A 485 12.68 23.71 -9.57
N LEU A 486 13.11 22.64 -8.91
CA LEU A 486 14.48 22.15 -8.95
C LEU A 486 14.56 20.99 -9.95
N PRO A 487 15.41 21.06 -10.95
CA PRO A 487 15.67 19.93 -11.84
C PRO A 487 16.47 18.85 -11.12
N GLU A 488 16.17 17.60 -11.42
CA GLU A 488 16.92 16.46 -10.94
C GLU A 488 17.64 15.76 -12.08
N ALA A 489 18.81 15.18 -11.78
CA ALA A 489 19.47 14.25 -12.69
C ALA A 489 18.56 13.03 -12.93
N CYS A 490 18.40 12.62 -14.19
CA CYS A 490 17.66 11.41 -14.54
C CYS A 490 18.35 10.16 -13.96
N TYR A 491 17.61 9.08 -13.78
CA TYR A 491 18.14 7.83 -13.19
C TYR A 491 19.39 7.25 -13.89
N LEU A 492 19.66 7.60 -15.16
CA LEU A 492 20.88 7.24 -15.87
C LEU A 492 22.06 8.21 -15.66
N GLU A 493 21.83 9.32 -14.97
CA GLU A 493 22.77 10.41 -14.76
C GLU A 493 23.26 10.52 -13.31
N ARG A 494 22.71 9.69 -12.38
CA ARG A 494 22.96 9.80 -10.95
C ARG A 494 23.25 8.45 -10.31
N TYR A 495 23.76 8.51 -9.09
CA TYR A 495 23.76 7.37 -8.20
C TYR A 495 22.41 7.19 -7.54
N ASP A 496 22.09 5.92 -7.23
CA ASP A 496 20.98 5.56 -6.41
C ASP A 496 21.31 4.33 -5.57
N VAL A 497 21.13 4.41 -4.27
CA VAL A 497 21.46 3.37 -3.30
C VAL A 497 20.29 3.15 -2.38
N LEU A 498 19.71 1.96 -2.40
CA LEU A 498 18.61 1.58 -1.54
C LEU A 498 19.08 1.42 -0.09
N PRO A 499 18.33 1.93 0.90
CA PRO A 499 18.50 1.51 2.28
C PRO A 499 18.34 0.01 2.44
N GLN A 500 19.05 -0.57 3.37
CA GLN A 500 19.16 -2.02 3.54
C GLN A 500 17.81 -2.74 3.63
N PHE A 501 16.83 -2.20 4.37
CA PHE A 501 15.53 -2.82 4.55
C PHE A 501 14.70 -2.93 3.25
N TYR A 502 15.03 -2.12 2.22
CA TYR A 502 14.44 -2.24 0.90
C TYR A 502 15.20 -3.17 -0.03
N MET A 503 16.49 -3.35 0.21
CA MET A 503 17.34 -4.10 -0.72
C MET A 503 17.12 -5.59 -0.60
N ASN A 504 16.85 -6.05 0.61
CA ASN A 504 16.89 -7.46 0.90
C ASN A 504 15.57 -8.19 0.65
N HIS A 505 14.44 -7.55 0.81
CA HIS A 505 13.16 -8.24 0.76
C HIS A 505 12.41 -8.14 -0.56
N ARG A 506 12.73 -7.17 -1.40
CA ARG A 506 11.98 -6.98 -2.65
C ARG A 506 12.45 -7.84 -3.82
N MET A 507 13.59 -8.45 -3.67
CA MET A 507 14.13 -9.39 -4.67
C MET A 507 13.65 -10.81 -4.44
N ILE A 508 12.62 -11.00 -3.66
CA ILE A 508 12.16 -12.29 -3.19
C ILE A 508 11.03 -12.77 -4.06
N GLY A 509 11.11 -13.84 -4.57
CA GLY A 509 10.08 -14.59 -5.21
C GLY A 509 10.49 -16.04 -5.25
N SER A 510 11.68 -16.36 -4.76
CA SER A 510 12.25 -17.66 -5.05
C SER A 510 13.45 -18.02 -4.21
N LEU A 511 13.54 -19.29 -3.82
CA LEU A 511 14.71 -19.86 -3.16
C LEU A 511 15.96 -19.87 -4.03
N ASP A 512 15.80 -19.97 -5.34
CA ASP A 512 16.90 -19.98 -6.32
C ASP A 512 17.39 -18.58 -6.70
N THR A 513 16.76 -17.53 -6.19
CA THR A 513 17.20 -16.15 -6.39
C THR A 513 18.11 -15.73 -5.24
N PRO A 514 19.39 -15.37 -5.48
CA PRO A 514 20.28 -14.92 -4.42
C PRO A 514 19.82 -13.58 -3.84
N TRP A 515 20.27 -13.27 -2.62
CA TRP A 515 20.21 -11.93 -2.11
C TRP A 515 21.07 -11.01 -2.97
N THR A 516 20.59 -9.83 -3.26
CA THR A 516 21.25 -8.90 -4.17
C THR A 516 21.32 -7.52 -3.57
N LEU A 517 22.52 -6.95 -3.58
CA LEU A 517 22.78 -5.54 -3.31
C LEU A 517 23.09 -4.85 -4.62
N ALA A 518 22.32 -3.86 -4.97
CA ALA A 518 22.48 -3.14 -6.23
C ALA A 518 22.72 -1.66 -5.99
N MET A 519 23.52 -1.08 -6.86
CA MET A 519 23.76 0.34 -6.97
C MET A 519 23.44 0.79 -8.40
N TRP A 520 22.58 1.79 -8.56
CA TRP A 520 22.55 2.53 -9.81
C TRP A 520 23.72 3.48 -9.85
N GLN A 521 24.44 3.45 -10.94
CA GLN A 521 25.53 4.39 -11.20
C GLN A 521 25.25 5.20 -12.46
N PRO A 522 25.75 6.45 -12.55
CA PRO A 522 25.61 7.23 -13.75
C PRO A 522 26.30 6.54 -14.92
N VAL A 523 25.57 6.41 -16.05
CA VAL A 523 26.11 5.90 -17.31
C VAL A 523 26.39 7.02 -18.31
N VAL A 524 25.90 8.20 -18.03
CA VAL A 524 26.14 9.45 -18.78
C VAL A 524 26.27 10.59 -17.80
N GLU A 525 26.98 11.65 -18.23
CA GLU A 525 27.08 12.87 -17.45
C GLU A 525 25.70 13.56 -17.32
N PRO A 526 25.39 14.12 -16.13
CA PRO A 526 24.17 14.89 -15.94
C PRO A 526 24.04 16.04 -16.90
N LYS A 527 22.90 16.19 -17.55
CA LYS A 527 22.65 17.30 -18.45
C LYS A 527 22.76 18.64 -17.70
N ASP A 528 23.59 19.55 -18.23
CA ASP A 528 23.87 20.85 -17.62
C ASP A 528 24.38 20.78 -16.17
N GLY A 529 24.91 19.64 -15.73
CA GLY A 529 25.41 19.43 -14.38
C GLY A 529 24.31 19.39 -13.32
N ALA A 530 23.08 19.00 -13.67
CA ALA A 530 21.99 18.86 -12.69
C ALA A 530 22.37 17.85 -11.60
N PRO A 531 22.19 18.18 -10.30
CA PRO A 531 22.49 17.26 -9.22
C PRO A 531 21.44 16.15 -9.11
N GLY A 532 21.82 15.03 -8.52
CA GLY A 532 20.87 14.01 -8.09
C GLY A 532 20.17 14.40 -6.77
N PHE A 533 19.16 13.64 -6.39
CA PHE A 533 18.39 13.97 -5.17
C PHE A 533 19.27 13.96 -3.90
N MET A 534 20.23 13.04 -3.78
CA MET A 534 21.11 12.98 -2.60
C MET A 534 21.91 14.28 -2.45
N GLU A 535 22.45 14.81 -3.53
CA GLU A 535 23.17 16.07 -3.53
C GLU A 535 22.26 17.27 -3.22
N ILE A 536 21.03 17.27 -3.77
CA ILE A 536 20.03 18.32 -3.50
C ILE A 536 19.71 18.37 -2.00
N TYR A 537 19.42 17.22 -1.41
CA TYR A 537 19.01 17.15 -0.01
C TYR A 537 20.18 17.37 0.96
N ALA A 538 21.35 16.88 0.64
CA ALA A 538 22.57 17.19 1.43
C ALA A 538 22.87 18.71 1.43
N GLU A 539 22.69 19.40 0.31
CA GLU A 539 22.88 20.85 0.22
C GLU A 539 21.84 21.62 1.03
N ILE A 540 20.56 21.20 1.00
CA ILE A 540 19.51 21.83 1.80
C ILE A 540 19.80 21.64 3.30
N ALA A 541 20.18 20.44 3.72
CA ALA A 541 20.54 20.17 5.12
C ALA A 541 21.71 21.01 5.60
N ASP A 542 22.76 21.14 4.79
CA ASP A 542 23.93 21.94 5.10
C ASP A 542 23.61 23.43 5.25
N ARG A 543 22.91 24.02 4.27
CA ARG A 543 22.49 25.44 4.33
C ARG A 543 21.51 25.75 5.45
N ALA A 544 20.68 24.79 5.83
CA ALA A 544 19.80 24.92 6.98
C ALA A 544 20.52 24.76 8.32
N GLY A 545 21.80 24.39 8.32
CA GLY A 545 22.57 24.10 9.55
C GLY A 545 22.10 22.84 10.27
N ALA A 546 21.52 21.88 9.54
CA ALA A 546 20.90 20.70 10.10
C ALA A 546 21.80 19.43 10.08
N ASN A 547 23.04 19.54 9.65
CA ASN A 547 23.95 18.41 9.52
C ASN A 547 24.16 17.62 10.80
N GLU A 548 24.07 18.26 11.97
CA GLU A 548 24.19 17.59 13.28
C GLU A 548 23.11 16.51 13.48
N PHE A 549 21.92 16.70 12.87
CA PHE A 549 20.81 15.76 12.94
C PHE A 549 20.71 14.90 11.68
N PHE A 550 20.89 15.51 10.51
CA PHE A 550 20.71 14.86 9.21
C PHE A 550 21.77 13.74 8.96
N ILE A 551 23.05 14.04 9.17
CA ILE A 551 24.13 13.08 8.89
C ILE A 551 24.01 11.82 9.73
N PRO A 552 23.83 11.89 11.07
CA PRO A 552 23.57 10.69 11.88
C PRO A 552 22.29 9.95 11.47
N ALA A 553 21.24 10.65 11.11
CA ALA A 553 19.98 10.03 10.71
C ALA A 553 20.11 9.23 9.41
N VAL A 554 20.71 9.82 8.37
CA VAL A 554 20.92 9.11 7.10
C VAL A 554 21.95 7.99 7.25
N CYS A 555 23.04 8.20 7.99
CA CYS A 555 24.03 7.16 8.27
C CYS A 555 23.40 6.00 9.08
N GLY A 556 22.56 6.29 10.06
CA GLY A 556 21.82 5.29 10.82
C GLY A 556 20.87 4.47 9.95
N LEU A 557 20.12 5.13 9.06
CA LEU A 557 19.23 4.46 8.11
C LEU A 557 19.97 3.47 7.20
N TYR A 558 21.15 3.85 6.73
CA TYR A 558 21.98 3.00 5.87
C TYR A 558 22.99 2.14 6.64
N ARG A 559 22.93 2.15 7.98
CA ARG A 559 23.80 1.39 8.88
C ARG A 559 25.30 1.60 8.63
N VAL A 560 25.68 2.83 8.43
CA VAL A 560 27.07 3.21 8.37
C VAL A 560 27.73 2.94 9.73
N LYS A 561 28.82 2.16 9.73
CA LYS A 561 29.59 1.84 10.93
C LYS A 561 30.30 3.08 11.49
N GLU A 562 30.53 3.09 12.82
CA GLU A 562 31.18 4.21 13.52
C GLU A 562 32.52 4.63 12.87
N GLU A 563 33.27 3.68 12.38
CA GLU A 563 34.59 3.91 11.72
C GLU A 563 34.51 4.64 10.37
N TYR A 564 33.31 4.68 9.76
CA TYR A 564 33.02 5.34 8.48
C TYR A 564 32.09 6.55 8.62
N MET A 565 31.75 6.96 9.86
CA MET A 565 30.87 8.11 10.10
C MET A 565 31.49 9.43 9.61
N PHE A 566 30.63 10.36 9.24
CA PHE A 566 31.01 11.66 8.70
C PHE A 566 30.99 12.76 9.78
N PRO A 567 31.89 13.75 9.66
CA PRO A 567 31.81 14.94 10.49
C PRO A 567 30.54 15.75 10.18
N THR A 568 29.94 16.35 11.20
CA THR A 568 28.67 17.09 11.05
C THR A 568 28.86 18.60 10.83
N ASP A 569 30.11 19.07 10.82
CA ASP A 569 30.47 20.47 10.58
C ASP A 569 30.73 20.79 9.11
N GLN A 570 30.46 19.87 8.20
CA GLN A 570 30.58 20.03 6.77
C GLN A 570 29.47 19.26 6.04
N LYS A 571 29.24 19.64 4.77
CA LYS A 571 28.26 18.97 3.91
C LYS A 571 28.64 17.52 3.66
N LEU A 572 27.67 16.63 3.65
CA LEU A 572 27.84 15.22 3.30
C LEU A 572 28.26 15.08 1.82
N ASP A 573 29.38 14.41 1.59
CA ASP A 573 29.85 14.00 0.26
C ASP A 573 29.14 12.70 -0.13
N VAL A 574 28.37 12.72 -1.21
CA VAL A 574 27.53 11.60 -1.62
C VAL A 574 28.33 10.39 -2.08
N GLU A 575 29.45 10.57 -2.82
CA GLU A 575 30.27 9.43 -3.24
C GLU A 575 30.97 8.77 -2.07
N GLN A 576 31.49 9.56 -1.13
CA GLN A 576 32.06 9.02 0.10
C GLN A 576 31.03 8.31 0.96
N PHE A 577 29.81 8.87 1.03
CA PHE A 577 28.69 8.23 1.73
C PHE A 577 28.35 6.86 1.13
N ILE A 578 28.23 6.75 -0.18
CA ILE A 578 27.96 5.48 -0.87
C ILE A 578 29.07 4.46 -0.60
N ASP A 579 30.33 4.90 -0.65
CA ASP A 579 31.47 4.06 -0.33
C ASP A 579 31.40 3.52 1.12
N ALA A 580 31.10 4.40 2.06
CA ALA A 580 30.92 4.06 3.47
C ALA A 580 29.76 3.09 3.70
N VAL A 581 28.63 3.27 3.00
CA VAL A 581 27.45 2.38 3.08
C VAL A 581 27.85 0.96 2.71
N TYR A 582 28.49 0.76 1.56
CA TYR A 582 28.84 -0.59 1.10
C TYR A 582 29.94 -1.22 1.95
N LYS A 583 30.98 -0.48 2.31
CA LYS A 583 32.03 -0.97 3.23
C LYS A 583 31.47 -1.34 4.60
N SER A 584 30.54 -0.58 5.11
CA SER A 584 29.90 -0.88 6.39
C SER A 584 29.07 -2.16 6.35
N ASN A 585 28.42 -2.42 5.24
CA ASN A 585 27.44 -3.49 5.12
C ASN A 585 27.97 -4.76 4.46
N ILE A 586 29.10 -4.72 3.78
CA ILE A 586 29.79 -5.88 3.21
C ILE A 586 31.14 -6.04 3.89
N ASP A 587 32.17 -5.37 3.41
CA ASP A 587 33.54 -5.35 3.94
C ASP A 587 34.36 -4.21 3.31
N GLU A 588 35.60 -4.04 3.73
CA GLU A 588 36.51 -2.98 3.27
C GLU A 588 36.82 -3.01 1.75
N GLU A 589 36.73 -4.18 1.11
CA GLU A 589 37.04 -4.33 -0.32
C GLU A 589 35.89 -3.92 -1.20
N HIS A 590 34.64 -4.06 -0.72
CA HIS A 590 33.42 -3.85 -1.49
C HIS A 590 32.85 -2.43 -1.29
N GLY A 591 33.65 -1.41 -1.56
CA GLY A 591 33.21 -0.01 -1.58
C GLY A 591 32.70 0.44 -2.96
N LEU A 592 32.46 1.75 -3.11
CA LEU A 592 31.93 2.36 -4.34
C LEU A 592 32.72 1.95 -5.59
N GLN A 593 34.05 1.96 -5.53
CA GLN A 593 34.88 1.63 -6.69
C GLN A 593 34.70 0.17 -7.13
N TRP A 594 34.56 -0.75 -6.18
CA TRP A 594 34.27 -2.15 -6.50
C TRP A 594 32.94 -2.29 -7.26
N PHE A 595 31.87 -1.60 -6.82
CA PHE A 595 30.60 -1.62 -7.51
C PHE A 595 30.68 -1.03 -8.93
N LYS A 596 31.42 0.07 -9.11
CA LYS A 596 31.69 0.66 -10.44
C LYS A 596 32.37 -0.35 -11.38
N ASP A 597 33.33 -1.11 -10.89
CA ASP A 597 34.12 -2.04 -11.69
C ASP A 597 33.43 -3.39 -11.94
N ASN A 598 32.46 -3.75 -11.10
CA ASN A 598 31.79 -5.06 -11.11
C ASN A 598 30.29 -5.00 -11.49
N GLY A 599 29.88 -3.98 -12.23
CA GLY A 599 28.54 -3.88 -12.78
C GLY A 599 27.46 -3.47 -11.78
N GLY A 600 27.84 -2.90 -10.65
CA GLY A 600 26.89 -2.33 -9.68
C GLY A 600 26.10 -3.33 -8.85
N VAL A 601 26.51 -4.61 -8.82
CA VAL A 601 25.75 -5.66 -8.15
C VAL A 601 26.67 -6.56 -7.33
N TYR A 602 26.31 -6.80 -6.08
CA TYR A 602 26.89 -7.81 -5.21
C TYR A 602 25.81 -8.82 -4.83
N THR A 603 26.11 -10.12 -4.93
CA THR A 603 25.15 -11.18 -4.62
C THR A 603 25.70 -12.14 -3.60
N TYR A 604 24.82 -12.69 -2.77
CA TYR A 604 25.16 -13.74 -1.81
C TYR A 604 24.02 -14.76 -1.68
N PRO A 605 24.32 -16.03 -1.32
CA PRO A 605 23.31 -17.08 -1.26
C PRO A 605 22.22 -16.77 -0.25
N ARG A 606 20.99 -17.13 -0.60
CA ARG A 606 19.84 -17.14 0.30
C ARG A 606 19.77 -18.47 1.05
N LYS A 607 19.43 -18.40 2.33
CA LYS A 607 19.14 -19.59 3.15
C LYS A 607 17.64 -19.85 3.18
N VAL A 608 17.24 -21.12 3.25
CA VAL A 608 15.84 -21.52 3.33
C VAL A 608 15.12 -20.87 4.53
N ASP A 609 15.82 -20.81 5.67
CA ASP A 609 15.29 -20.21 6.88
C ASP A 609 15.00 -18.72 6.75
N GLU A 610 15.66 -18.03 5.83
CA GLU A 610 15.44 -16.61 5.56
C GLU A 610 14.17 -16.37 4.74
N MET A 611 13.71 -17.36 3.99
CA MET A 611 12.46 -17.28 3.24
C MET A 611 11.26 -17.77 4.06
N TYR A 612 11.42 -18.83 4.83
CA TYR A 612 10.34 -19.42 5.63
C TYR A 612 10.59 -19.21 7.13
N ILE A 613 10.95 -18.00 7.49
CA ILE A 613 11.37 -17.61 8.85
C ILE A 613 10.32 -17.90 9.92
N TRP A 614 9.05 -17.80 9.56
CA TRP A 614 7.94 -18.01 10.50
C TRP A 614 7.81 -19.46 10.96
N ASP A 615 8.17 -20.40 10.10
CA ASP A 615 8.25 -21.81 10.48
C ASP A 615 9.59 -22.17 11.14
N ALA A 616 10.66 -21.44 10.82
CA ALA A 616 12.00 -21.75 11.27
C ALA A 616 12.37 -21.12 12.62
N GLU A 617 12.05 -19.84 12.83
CA GLU A 617 12.57 -19.04 13.97
C GLU A 617 11.50 -18.36 14.82
N ALA A 618 10.29 -18.23 14.33
CA ALA A 618 9.24 -17.49 15.03
C ALA A 618 7.99 -18.34 15.23
N PRO A 619 7.95 -19.19 16.26
CA PRO A 619 6.81 -20.04 16.55
C PRO A 619 5.57 -19.28 17.07
N GLY A 620 5.48 -17.98 16.81
CA GLY A 620 4.37 -17.14 17.25
C GLY A 620 3.07 -17.42 16.54
N ARG A 621 2.03 -16.79 17.02
CA ARG A 621 0.66 -16.86 16.52
C ARG A 621 0.33 -15.61 15.72
N ILE A 622 -0.70 -15.70 14.87
CA ILE A 622 -1.29 -14.56 14.19
C ILE A 622 -2.72 -14.34 14.69
N PRO A 623 -3.22 -13.11 14.70
CA PRO A 623 -4.57 -12.83 15.17
C PRO A 623 -5.63 -13.36 14.18
N PHE A 624 -6.51 -14.22 14.65
CA PHE A 624 -7.70 -14.70 13.96
C PHE A 624 -8.96 -13.93 14.40
N TYR A 625 -9.02 -13.62 15.68
CA TYR A 625 -10.04 -12.82 16.32
C TYR A 625 -9.40 -11.55 16.89
N TRP A 626 -9.86 -10.38 16.49
CA TRP A 626 -9.20 -9.10 16.74
C TRP A 626 -9.89 -8.31 17.85
N ASP A 627 -9.92 -8.84 19.07
CA ASP A 627 -10.56 -8.15 20.20
C ASP A 627 -9.86 -6.84 20.58
N PHE A 628 -8.60 -6.63 20.18
CA PHE A 628 -7.90 -5.36 20.30
C PHE A 628 -8.59 -4.20 19.54
N MET A 629 -9.39 -4.50 18.51
CA MET A 629 -10.20 -3.51 17.82
C MET A 629 -11.21 -2.85 18.74
N LEU A 630 -11.74 -3.59 19.72
CA LEU A 630 -12.68 -3.04 20.71
C LEU A 630 -11.98 -2.09 21.68
N GLU A 631 -10.71 -2.34 22.02
CA GLU A 631 -9.91 -1.41 22.82
C GLU A 631 -9.57 -0.14 22.04
N ALA A 632 -9.23 -0.29 20.75
CA ALA A 632 -9.01 0.84 19.85
C ALA A 632 -10.28 1.70 19.72
N LYS A 633 -11.45 1.05 19.55
CA LYS A 633 -12.74 1.73 19.50
C LYS A 633 -12.99 2.63 20.71
N GLU A 634 -12.82 2.11 21.92
CA GLU A 634 -13.04 2.86 23.15
C GLU A 634 -12.13 4.12 23.22
N LYS A 635 -10.87 3.99 22.80
CA LYS A 635 -9.92 5.11 22.80
C LYS A 635 -10.28 6.17 21.75
N VAL A 636 -10.63 5.71 20.53
CA VAL A 636 -11.04 6.60 19.46
C VAL A 636 -12.34 7.33 19.81
N GLU A 637 -13.35 6.63 20.31
CA GLU A 637 -14.61 7.24 20.75
C GLU A 637 -14.41 8.29 21.85
N ALA A 638 -13.55 8.00 22.82
CA ALA A 638 -13.18 8.98 23.85
C ALA A 638 -12.52 10.24 23.27
N LYS A 639 -11.63 10.08 22.28
CA LYS A 639 -10.96 11.19 21.60
C LYS A 639 -11.92 11.97 20.70
N VAL A 640 -12.79 11.30 19.98
CA VAL A 640 -13.85 11.92 19.15
C VAL A 640 -14.78 12.78 20.01
N ALA A 641 -15.18 12.26 21.16
CA ALA A 641 -16.01 13.00 22.11
C ALA A 641 -15.28 14.23 22.71
N GLU A 642 -13.96 14.13 22.97
CA GLU A 642 -13.13 15.25 23.42
C GLU A 642 -13.03 16.35 22.36
N LEU A 643 -12.89 15.96 21.09
CA LEU A 643 -12.66 16.89 19.98
C LEU A 643 -13.97 17.43 19.37
N ASP A 644 -15.11 16.81 19.65
CA ASP A 644 -16.43 17.13 19.07
C ASP A 644 -16.42 17.15 17.53
N ILE A 645 -15.88 16.08 16.93
CA ILE A 645 -15.75 15.94 15.47
C ILE A 645 -16.63 14.80 14.94
N PRO A 646 -17.08 14.86 13.67
CA PRO A 646 -17.78 13.74 13.04
C PRO A 646 -16.78 12.62 12.72
N TRP A 647 -16.97 11.45 13.34
CA TRP A 647 -16.12 10.29 13.16
C TRP A 647 -16.92 9.00 13.30
N GLU A 648 -16.66 8.00 12.45
CA GLU A 648 -17.35 6.71 12.50
C GLU A 648 -16.44 5.65 13.13
N THR A 649 -17.00 4.83 14.02
CA THR A 649 -16.26 3.77 14.73
C THR A 649 -16.89 2.39 14.55
N ASP A 650 -17.86 2.25 13.66
CA ASP A 650 -18.61 1.02 13.48
C ASP A 650 -17.75 -0.14 12.95
N ASP A 651 -16.69 0.15 12.20
CA ASP A 651 -15.78 -0.85 11.64
C ASP A 651 -14.77 -1.42 12.64
N TYR A 652 -14.70 -0.86 13.84
CA TYR A 652 -13.87 -1.41 14.92
C TYR A 652 -14.53 -2.64 15.53
N ILE A 653 -14.48 -3.77 14.81
CA ILE A 653 -15.12 -5.05 15.16
C ILE A 653 -14.10 -6.19 15.17
N PRO A 654 -14.34 -7.27 15.92
CA PRO A 654 -13.36 -8.34 16.12
C PRO A 654 -13.34 -9.42 15.02
N LEU A 655 -14.24 -9.37 14.04
CA LEU A 655 -14.35 -10.30 12.90
C LEU A 655 -14.60 -9.56 11.60
N PRO A 656 -14.15 -10.08 10.45
CA PRO A 656 -14.42 -9.46 9.16
C PRO A 656 -15.92 -9.53 8.80
N GLU A 657 -16.41 -8.45 8.20
CA GLU A 657 -17.78 -8.30 7.76
C GLU A 657 -17.82 -7.55 6.42
N TRP A 658 -18.76 -7.88 5.56
CA TRP A 658 -19.05 -7.06 4.38
C TRP A 658 -20.02 -5.93 4.73
N ARG A 659 -19.68 -4.72 4.29
CA ARG A 659 -20.51 -3.54 4.41
C ARG A 659 -20.55 -2.78 3.10
N PRO A 660 -21.71 -2.23 2.70
CA PRO A 660 -21.80 -1.44 1.49
C PRO A 660 -21.05 -0.12 1.63
N GLY A 661 -20.25 0.23 0.63
CA GLY A 661 -19.68 1.58 0.49
C GLY A 661 -20.76 2.65 0.33
N VAL A 662 -20.38 3.92 0.40
CA VAL A 662 -21.32 5.07 0.43
C VAL A 662 -22.30 5.07 -0.75
N GLU A 663 -21.83 4.71 -1.95
CA GLU A 663 -22.65 4.67 -3.16
C GLU A 663 -22.78 3.26 -3.74
N PHE A 664 -22.67 2.22 -2.92
CA PHE A 664 -22.85 0.85 -3.40
C PHE A 664 -24.26 0.63 -3.99
N TYR A 665 -25.29 1.16 -3.34
CA TYR A 665 -26.66 1.20 -3.86
C TYR A 665 -26.95 2.59 -4.45
N ALA A 666 -27.59 2.64 -5.61
CA ALA A 666 -27.94 3.89 -6.24
C ALA A 666 -29.23 4.45 -5.63
N ASP A 667 -29.20 5.65 -5.10
CA ASP A 667 -30.42 6.37 -4.67
C ASP A 667 -31.21 6.88 -5.88
N ASP A 668 -30.52 7.30 -6.93
CA ASP A 668 -31.11 7.70 -8.22
C ASP A 668 -30.71 6.68 -9.30
N PRO A 669 -31.68 6.00 -9.95
CA PRO A 669 -31.39 4.99 -10.97
C PRO A 669 -30.67 5.53 -12.22
N ALA A 670 -30.57 6.85 -12.38
CA ALA A 670 -29.76 7.44 -13.46
C ALA A 670 -28.25 7.27 -13.22
N TYR A 671 -27.83 7.07 -11.96
CA TYR A 671 -26.43 6.83 -11.55
C TYR A 671 -26.22 5.32 -11.35
N ASP A 672 -26.14 4.59 -12.45
CA ASP A 672 -26.18 3.13 -12.48
C ASP A 672 -24.83 2.48 -12.76
N ILE A 673 -23.77 3.27 -13.01
CA ILE A 673 -22.47 2.80 -13.44
C ILE A 673 -21.39 3.13 -12.41
N PHE A 674 -20.47 2.17 -12.14
CA PHE A 674 -19.27 2.38 -11.36
C PHE A 674 -18.08 2.74 -12.28
N PRO A 675 -17.44 3.90 -12.12
CA PRO A 675 -16.16 4.15 -12.77
C PRO A 675 -15.04 3.41 -12.00
N VAL A 676 -14.32 2.56 -12.71
CA VAL A 676 -13.13 1.87 -12.21
C VAL A 676 -11.93 2.25 -13.05
N TYR A 677 -10.74 2.12 -12.52
CA TYR A 677 -9.52 2.32 -13.30
C TYR A 677 -8.50 1.22 -13.02
N TYR A 678 -7.69 0.93 -14.00
CA TYR A 678 -6.71 -0.13 -13.95
C TYR A 678 -5.35 0.34 -14.48
N THR A 679 -4.29 -0.36 -14.11
CA THR A 679 -2.94 -0.12 -14.63
C THR A 679 -2.70 -1.03 -15.82
N ASN A 680 -2.28 -0.47 -16.96
CA ASN A 680 -1.86 -1.27 -18.11
C ASN A 680 -0.36 -1.64 -18.03
N ALA A 681 0.08 -2.54 -18.90
CA ALA A 681 1.45 -3.04 -18.90
C ALA A 681 2.49 -2.02 -19.40
N SER A 682 2.06 -0.98 -20.13
CA SER A 682 2.94 -0.02 -20.80
C SER A 682 3.22 1.23 -19.97
N ASN A 683 2.41 1.53 -18.94
CA ASN A 683 2.54 2.77 -18.19
C ASN A 683 2.76 2.51 -16.69
N THR A 684 3.63 3.32 -16.10
CA THR A 684 3.86 3.36 -14.65
C THR A 684 3.31 4.67 -14.13
N ASP A 685 2.07 4.66 -13.68
CA ASP A 685 1.32 5.83 -13.21
C ASP A 685 1.52 7.05 -14.17
N THR A 686 1.74 8.24 -13.62
CA THR A 686 2.02 9.45 -14.44
C THR A 686 3.47 9.58 -14.89
N TRP A 687 4.37 8.67 -14.50
CA TRP A 687 5.82 8.81 -14.73
C TRP A 687 6.24 8.57 -16.18
N THR A 688 5.47 7.77 -16.90
CA THR A 688 5.80 7.37 -18.28
C THR A 688 5.01 8.12 -19.35
N VAL A 689 4.09 9.01 -18.95
CA VAL A 689 3.18 9.70 -19.89
C VAL A 689 3.89 10.56 -20.93
N GLN A 690 5.08 11.09 -20.61
CA GLN A 690 5.90 11.89 -21.53
C GLN A 690 6.87 11.03 -22.37
N ASN A 691 6.77 9.70 -22.31
CA ASN A 691 7.60 8.81 -23.10
C ASN A 691 7.00 8.62 -24.51
N ALA A 692 7.69 9.11 -25.53
CA ALA A 692 7.22 9.11 -26.91
C ALA A 692 6.93 7.70 -27.45
N TRP A 693 7.75 6.69 -27.12
CA TRP A 693 7.55 5.32 -27.58
C TRP A 693 6.34 4.66 -26.92
N LEU A 694 6.18 4.84 -25.62
CA LEU A 694 5.01 4.31 -24.91
C LEU A 694 3.74 5.02 -25.37
N ASN A 695 3.81 6.32 -25.65
CA ASN A 695 2.67 7.05 -26.20
C ASN A 695 2.24 6.51 -27.58
N GLU A 696 3.20 6.19 -28.46
CA GLU A 696 2.89 5.58 -29.75
C GLU A 696 2.19 4.22 -29.59
N VAL A 697 2.66 3.39 -28.67
CA VAL A 697 1.99 2.12 -28.30
C VAL A 697 0.57 2.38 -27.77
N ASN A 698 0.42 3.33 -26.87
CA ASN A 698 -0.87 3.68 -26.26
C ASN A 698 -1.88 4.27 -27.27
N GLU A 699 -1.41 4.94 -28.33
CA GLU A 699 -2.28 5.45 -29.40
C GLU A 699 -2.77 4.33 -30.32
N GLU A 700 -1.92 3.32 -30.54
CA GLU A 700 -2.22 2.19 -31.43
C GLU A 700 -3.03 1.06 -30.75
N ASP A 701 -2.98 0.94 -29.41
CA ASP A 701 -3.69 -0.13 -28.71
C ASP A 701 -5.21 0.01 -28.69
N GLY A 702 -5.73 1.21 -28.98
CA GLY A 702 -7.16 1.49 -29.13
C GLY A 702 -7.96 1.50 -27.81
N ILE A 703 -7.30 1.46 -26.66
CA ILE A 703 -7.94 1.44 -25.33
C ILE A 703 -7.37 2.44 -24.34
N THR A 704 -6.07 2.63 -24.31
CA THR A 704 -5.38 3.33 -23.22
C THR A 704 -5.88 4.76 -22.96
N TYR A 705 -6.26 5.49 -24.00
CA TYR A 705 -6.77 6.88 -23.86
C TYR A 705 -8.30 6.98 -23.90
N LEU A 706 -9.00 5.86 -23.84
CA LEU A 706 -10.46 5.78 -24.03
C LEU A 706 -11.18 5.42 -22.72
N ILE A 707 -12.49 5.57 -22.73
CA ILE A 707 -13.40 5.04 -21.71
C ILE A 707 -13.93 3.71 -22.24
N GLU A 708 -13.77 2.65 -21.47
CA GLU A 708 -14.33 1.35 -21.80
C GLU A 708 -15.69 1.16 -21.15
N MET A 709 -16.62 0.50 -21.84
CA MET A 709 -17.95 0.16 -21.32
C MET A 709 -18.37 -1.20 -21.88
N ASN A 710 -19.15 -1.94 -21.08
CA ASN A 710 -19.71 -3.22 -21.52
C ASN A 710 -20.63 -3.06 -22.73
N THR A 711 -20.55 -3.99 -23.68
CA THR A 711 -21.29 -3.95 -24.96
C THR A 711 -22.79 -3.94 -24.75
N ALA A 712 -23.32 -4.77 -23.83
CA ALA A 712 -24.76 -4.82 -23.56
C ALA A 712 -25.25 -3.51 -22.93
N THR A 713 -24.52 -2.99 -21.95
CA THR A 713 -24.83 -1.71 -21.27
C THR A 713 -24.77 -0.53 -22.22
N ALA A 714 -23.75 -0.49 -23.10
CA ALA A 714 -23.65 0.55 -24.14
C ALA A 714 -24.85 0.51 -25.09
N ALA A 715 -25.27 -0.69 -25.53
CA ALA A 715 -26.42 -0.86 -26.40
C ALA A 715 -27.73 -0.39 -25.72
N GLU A 716 -27.95 -0.72 -24.44
CA GLU A 716 -29.10 -0.26 -23.65
C GLU A 716 -29.15 1.26 -23.53
N LYS A 717 -27.98 1.91 -23.40
CA LYS A 717 -27.86 3.38 -23.34
C LYS A 717 -27.81 4.07 -24.72
N GLY A 718 -27.87 3.30 -25.82
CA GLY A 718 -27.81 3.82 -27.18
C GLY A 718 -26.44 4.40 -27.55
N LEU A 719 -25.38 3.87 -26.97
CA LEU A 719 -24.00 4.28 -27.15
C LEU A 719 -23.23 3.27 -28.02
N ALA A 720 -22.17 3.74 -28.69
CA ALA A 720 -21.32 2.92 -29.55
C ALA A 720 -19.85 3.37 -29.45
N SER A 721 -18.93 2.49 -29.83
CA SER A 721 -17.51 2.87 -29.95
C SER A 721 -17.31 4.08 -30.83
N GLY A 722 -16.50 5.03 -30.37
CA GLY A 722 -16.22 6.28 -31.03
C GLY A 722 -17.10 7.46 -30.60
N ASP A 723 -18.19 7.20 -29.86
CA ASP A 723 -18.98 8.26 -29.27
C ASP A 723 -18.18 9.01 -28.21
N THR A 724 -18.40 10.31 -28.08
CA THR A 724 -17.92 11.08 -26.94
C THR A 724 -18.99 10.98 -25.86
N VAL A 725 -18.60 10.55 -24.67
CA VAL A 725 -19.48 10.43 -23.50
C VAL A 725 -19.05 11.36 -22.39
N ARG A 726 -20.03 11.82 -21.61
CA ARG A 726 -19.82 12.53 -20.36
C ARG A 726 -20.22 11.61 -19.22
N LEU A 727 -19.31 11.44 -18.28
CA LEU A 727 -19.57 10.82 -16.98
C LEU A 727 -19.84 11.93 -15.96
N THR A 728 -20.91 11.80 -15.20
CA THR A 728 -21.27 12.77 -14.15
C THR A 728 -21.47 12.02 -12.84
N SER A 729 -20.74 12.37 -11.79
CA SER A 729 -20.91 11.82 -10.45
C SER A 729 -22.08 12.48 -9.71
N THR A 730 -22.53 11.86 -8.61
CA THR A 730 -23.66 12.34 -7.79
C THR A 730 -23.50 13.80 -7.31
N PRO A 731 -22.31 14.27 -6.88
CA PRO A 731 -22.12 15.68 -6.55
C PRO A 731 -22.02 16.61 -7.76
N GLY A 732 -22.03 16.08 -8.99
CA GLY A 732 -22.04 16.86 -10.22
C GLY A 732 -20.69 17.08 -10.90
N TYR A 733 -19.62 16.44 -10.43
CA TYR A 733 -18.33 16.47 -11.13
C TYR A 733 -18.40 15.70 -12.44
N THR A 734 -17.70 16.18 -13.46
CA THR A 734 -17.79 15.62 -14.81
C THR A 734 -16.44 15.36 -15.44
N VAL A 735 -16.36 14.29 -16.23
CA VAL A 735 -15.28 14.05 -17.19
C VAL A 735 -15.87 13.66 -18.54
N GLU A 736 -15.15 13.97 -19.62
CA GLU A 736 -15.53 13.56 -20.97
C GLU A 736 -14.41 12.73 -21.60
N GLY A 737 -14.80 11.76 -22.42
CA GLY A 737 -13.88 10.94 -23.17
C GLY A 737 -14.54 10.19 -24.31
N ARG A 738 -13.71 9.66 -25.22
CA ARG A 738 -14.20 8.80 -26.30
C ARG A 738 -14.44 7.40 -25.76
N LEU A 739 -15.53 6.78 -26.19
CA LEU A 739 -15.97 5.46 -25.77
C LEU A 739 -15.37 4.35 -26.66
N VAL A 740 -14.98 3.26 -26.05
CA VAL A 740 -14.82 1.95 -26.67
C VAL A 740 -15.69 0.94 -25.96
N VAL A 741 -16.41 0.10 -26.71
CA VAL A 741 -17.26 -0.95 -26.13
C VAL A 741 -16.55 -2.29 -26.16
N THR A 742 -16.64 -3.07 -25.08
CA THR A 742 -15.92 -4.34 -24.89
C THR A 742 -16.73 -5.30 -24.03
N GLU A 743 -16.51 -6.61 -24.21
CA GLU A 743 -16.98 -7.63 -23.28
C GLU A 743 -16.09 -7.81 -22.05
N GLY A 744 -14.90 -7.18 -22.05
CA GLY A 744 -13.88 -7.32 -21.01
C GLY A 744 -14.11 -6.44 -19.77
N ILE A 745 -15.33 -6.05 -19.48
CA ILE A 745 -15.69 -5.25 -18.31
C ILE A 745 -17.06 -5.65 -17.75
N HIS A 746 -17.19 -5.58 -16.42
CA HIS A 746 -18.47 -5.82 -15.75
C HIS A 746 -19.59 -4.91 -16.29
N PRO A 747 -20.83 -5.39 -16.49
CA PRO A 747 -21.92 -4.60 -17.05
C PRO A 747 -22.24 -3.30 -16.32
N GLU A 748 -22.05 -3.24 -15.01
CA GLU A 748 -22.27 -2.05 -14.21
C GLU A 748 -21.04 -1.10 -14.15
N CYS A 749 -20.03 -1.29 -15.01
CA CYS A 749 -18.79 -0.52 -14.93
C CYS A 749 -18.45 0.23 -16.23
N VAL A 750 -17.71 1.32 -16.05
CA VAL A 750 -16.85 1.93 -17.07
C VAL A 750 -15.43 1.98 -16.54
N SER A 751 -14.41 1.92 -17.41
CA SER A 751 -13.02 1.97 -16.99
C SER A 751 -12.18 2.95 -17.78
N SER A 752 -11.04 3.34 -17.21
CA SER A 752 -9.96 4.01 -17.93
C SER A 752 -8.61 3.58 -17.34
N VAL A 753 -7.54 3.77 -18.11
CA VAL A 753 -6.18 3.46 -17.67
C VAL A 753 -5.64 4.52 -16.71
N VAL A 754 -5.13 4.07 -15.57
CA VAL A 754 -4.42 4.92 -14.60
C VAL A 754 -3.15 5.50 -15.22
N GLY A 755 -2.84 6.73 -14.86
CA GLY A 755 -1.60 7.39 -15.23
C GLY A 755 -1.59 8.10 -16.56
N THR A 756 -2.52 7.81 -17.47
CA THR A 756 -2.67 8.49 -18.76
C THR A 756 -3.64 9.68 -18.67
N TRP A 757 -3.58 10.41 -17.59
CA TRP A 757 -4.63 11.34 -17.19
C TRP A 757 -4.44 12.71 -17.81
N ASP A 758 -5.26 13.10 -18.75
CA ASP A 758 -5.52 14.46 -19.25
C ASP A 758 -4.58 15.55 -18.65
N ALA A 759 -3.27 15.43 -18.98
CA ALA A 759 -2.26 16.34 -18.47
C ALA A 759 -2.58 17.77 -18.92
N LYS A 760 -2.70 18.68 -17.95
CA LYS A 760 -2.98 20.12 -18.24
C LYS A 760 -1.72 20.89 -18.59
N SER A 761 -0.56 20.37 -18.19
CA SER A 761 0.71 21.05 -18.43
C SER A 761 1.04 21.16 -19.92
N LYS A 762 1.15 22.41 -20.41
CA LYS A 762 1.61 22.72 -21.78
C LYS A 762 3.05 22.29 -22.03
N TYR A 763 3.82 22.03 -20.98
CA TYR A 763 5.22 21.61 -21.05
C TYR A 763 5.36 20.10 -21.29
N LEU A 764 4.30 19.31 -20.98
CA LEU A 764 4.25 17.88 -21.28
C LEU A 764 3.66 17.65 -22.68
N THR A 765 4.42 17.98 -23.70
CA THR A 765 3.96 18.10 -25.09
C THR A 765 3.43 16.80 -25.69
N ILE A 766 3.79 15.65 -25.13
CA ILE A 766 3.32 14.32 -25.55
C ILE A 766 2.04 13.94 -24.79
N ALA A 767 1.99 14.19 -23.49
CA ALA A 767 0.91 13.77 -22.62
C ALA A 767 -0.28 14.74 -22.59
N GLN A 768 -0.08 16.00 -22.99
CA GLN A 768 -1.10 17.05 -22.85
C GLN A 768 -2.43 16.67 -23.52
N GLY A 769 -3.52 16.73 -22.76
CA GLY A 769 -4.88 16.52 -23.22
C GLY A 769 -5.22 15.07 -23.59
N LYS A 770 -4.39 14.07 -23.24
CA LYS A 770 -4.64 12.66 -23.52
C LYS A 770 -5.15 11.92 -22.28
N GLY A 771 -6.00 10.91 -22.52
CA GLY A 771 -6.58 10.08 -21.47
C GLY A 771 -7.70 10.77 -20.68
N VAL A 772 -8.23 10.05 -19.70
CA VAL A 772 -9.36 10.49 -18.85
C VAL A 772 -9.03 10.25 -17.41
N ASN A 773 -9.12 11.28 -16.57
CA ASN A 773 -8.90 11.15 -15.13
C ASN A 773 -10.22 10.92 -14.38
N LEU A 774 -10.58 9.66 -14.13
CA LEU A 774 -11.78 9.31 -13.40
C LEU A 774 -11.74 9.72 -11.91
N VAL A 775 -10.56 9.94 -11.34
CA VAL A 775 -10.40 10.41 -9.95
C VAL A 775 -11.04 11.78 -9.74
N THR A 776 -11.12 12.61 -10.80
CA THR A 776 -11.80 13.91 -10.77
C THR A 776 -13.30 13.80 -10.40
N LEU A 777 -13.92 12.64 -10.62
CA LEU A 777 -15.33 12.41 -10.29
C LEU A 777 -15.59 12.21 -8.80
N ILE A 778 -14.56 11.92 -8.01
CA ILE A 778 -14.67 11.46 -6.63
C ILE A 778 -14.59 12.64 -5.67
N PRO A 779 -15.60 12.91 -4.80
CA PRO A 779 -15.52 13.95 -3.79
C PRO A 779 -14.53 13.55 -2.70
N GLY A 780 -13.39 14.20 -2.63
CA GLY A 780 -12.28 13.85 -1.73
C GLY A 780 -12.38 14.43 -0.33
N GLN A 781 -13.28 15.38 -0.11
CA GLN A 781 -13.45 16.06 1.17
C GLN A 781 -14.68 15.58 1.96
N ASP A 782 -15.38 14.54 1.48
CA ASP A 782 -16.48 13.93 2.20
C ASP A 782 -15.97 12.97 3.28
N PRO A 783 -16.16 13.26 4.58
CA PRO A 783 -15.67 12.41 5.67
C PRO A 783 -16.26 10.99 5.66
N LYS A 784 -17.39 10.77 4.99
CA LYS A 784 -17.98 9.44 4.85
C LYS A 784 -17.22 8.53 3.89
N ARG A 785 -16.29 9.10 3.09
CA ARG A 785 -15.54 8.38 2.06
C ARG A 785 -14.15 7.96 2.51
N MET A 786 -13.96 7.74 3.78
CA MET A 786 -12.71 7.30 4.32
C MET A 786 -12.92 6.09 5.21
N ASP A 787 -12.02 5.11 5.13
CA ASP A 787 -11.88 4.10 6.16
C ASP A 787 -11.31 4.76 7.42
N HIS A 788 -12.11 4.82 8.48
CA HIS A 788 -11.75 5.51 9.72
C HIS A 788 -10.77 4.73 10.59
N ILE A 789 -10.31 3.54 10.16
CA ILE A 789 -9.29 2.76 10.86
C ILE A 789 -7.91 2.96 10.24
N VAL A 790 -7.83 2.88 8.89
CA VAL A 790 -6.56 2.86 8.16
C VAL A 790 -6.39 4.03 7.21
N SER A 791 -7.30 5.01 7.23
CA SER A 791 -7.24 6.21 6.37
C SER A 791 -7.26 5.94 4.87
N ALA A 792 -7.80 4.80 4.43
CA ALA A 792 -7.97 4.53 3.01
C ALA A 792 -9.10 5.37 2.41
N PHE A 793 -8.89 5.82 1.17
CA PHE A 793 -9.86 6.66 0.47
C PHE A 793 -10.87 5.83 -0.32
N ASP A 794 -12.17 6.06 -0.08
CA ASP A 794 -13.24 5.38 -0.83
C ASP A 794 -13.39 5.93 -2.24
N GLN A 795 -13.04 5.11 -3.21
CA GLN A 795 -13.18 5.43 -4.64
C GLN A 795 -14.44 4.84 -5.26
N LEU A 796 -15.28 4.18 -4.47
CA LEU A 796 -16.54 3.61 -4.92
C LEU A 796 -17.60 4.70 -5.05
N ILE A 797 -17.81 5.19 -6.27
CA ILE A 797 -18.84 6.17 -6.64
C ILE A 797 -19.72 5.62 -7.75
N ARG A 798 -20.85 6.27 -7.95
CA ARG A 798 -21.70 6.02 -9.12
C ARG A 798 -21.75 7.23 -10.04
N VAL A 799 -21.87 6.95 -11.33
CA VAL A 799 -21.99 7.97 -12.37
C VAL A 799 -23.15 7.67 -13.29
N LYS A 800 -23.71 8.72 -13.84
CA LYS A 800 -24.51 8.61 -15.06
C LYS A 800 -23.61 8.81 -16.28
N VAL A 801 -23.98 8.14 -17.38
CA VAL A 801 -23.25 8.19 -18.66
C VAL A 801 -24.15 8.74 -19.73
N GLU A 802 -23.77 9.83 -20.36
CA GLU A 802 -24.56 10.52 -21.38
C GLU A 802 -23.73 10.78 -22.62
N LYS A 803 -24.34 10.64 -23.81
CA LYS A 803 -23.66 11.01 -25.07
C LYS A 803 -23.53 12.53 -25.16
N VAL A 804 -22.34 12.98 -25.47
CA VAL A 804 -22.09 14.38 -25.82
C VAL A 804 -22.49 14.60 -27.30
N SER A 805 -23.41 15.52 -27.53
CA SER A 805 -23.96 15.80 -28.85
C SER A 805 -22.96 16.55 -29.75
#